data_3c6a7af3adbcea4e821e8a40a24aae78
#
_entry.id   3c6a7af3adbcea4e821e8a40a24aae78
#
_cell.length_a   1.000
_cell.length_b   1.000
_cell.length_c   1.000
_cell.angle_alpha   90.00
_cell.angle_beta   90.00
_cell.angle_gamma   90.00
#
_symmetry.space_group_name_H-M   'P 1'
#
loop_
_entity.id
_entity.type
_entity.pdbx_description
1 polymer ?
#
loop_
_entity_poly.entity_id
_entity_poly.type
_entity_poly.pdbx_seq_one_letter_code
_entity_poly.pdbx_strand_id
1 'polypeptide(L)'
;MSDFLSMFDYGGKTARILGKNRINTYKDIYLHIDKEQGKSLQYNGDYLGSNELAEKIYNEKYFIKDLDNKLIEKRPEDVFKRLASFIATLEPSKAKQYKWAEKFYTELFEGRFVAGGRVLAGAGDIYRIKTLANCFVTKIQSDDIDSIYKAAFECARTYSYGGGIGVDISSLRPKDAVVHNAADSSTGAVSFMELYSLTTGLIGQSGRRGALMLTIDVKHPDVTHFIKVKKMPNWVTKQIVEQCSWSGMFNKTELDTIKKQVMENTQVRFANISIKVSDEFMEAVDEERKYGQNEFLIYKKFNKKVVGEAKQDEDKIHYSTGIPSKNLKDYELVKSFASFEKMQAWLKSNHKAKVLKKEFSDVHKRDVYGDHIIKLNNKEYDLAVKQSGDFLLYFDSDCTNEVRELVKARSIWDQFIEGNYKTAEPGLIFWTTMSKYSPSNYVDRPIICTNPCGEVPLEDGGACNLGSLNLSRFVENGYEENASINWDQLAESSMILTRFLDNVVSWNESLNALDKQKVAASETRRLGLGVMGVADMLNQLGIGYDSEAAVTLMDKVMDYITNACYQASASLAEEKGASPIYDEKKYMECPFITESLSENTQLAIKEKGLRNIAIMSIAPTGSISNIVLSYQLNDKNYI
;
A
#
# COMPACT_ATOMS: atom_id res chain seq x y z
N MET A 1 17.35 34.74 2.21
CA MET A 1 17.87 34.42 3.55
C MET A 1 17.10 35.11 4.66
N SER A 2 16.83 36.41 4.62
CA SER A 2 16.07 37.14 5.67
C SER A 2 14.65 36.56 5.88
N ASP A 3 13.92 36.26 4.81
CA ASP A 3 12.55 35.76 4.88
C ASP A 3 12.46 34.34 5.48
N PHE A 4 13.44 33.48 5.20
CA PHE A 4 13.48 32.12 5.79
C PHE A 4 13.86 32.17 7.29
N LEU A 5 14.81 33.01 7.67
CA LEU A 5 15.20 33.14 9.08
C LEU A 5 14.11 33.74 9.97
N SER A 6 13.26 34.62 9.43
CA SER A 6 12.11 35.17 10.15
C SER A 6 11.07 34.09 10.51
N MET A 7 11.03 32.96 9.78
CA MET A 7 10.18 31.82 10.11
C MET A 7 10.42 31.32 11.52
N PHE A 8 11.68 31.28 12.00
CA PHE A 8 12.02 30.75 13.32
C PHE A 8 11.49 31.59 14.50
N ASP A 9 11.09 32.81 14.24
CA ASP A 9 10.53 33.71 15.24
C ASP A 9 8.99 33.56 15.37
N TYR A 10 8.37 32.74 14.51
CA TYR A 10 6.94 32.47 14.52
C TYR A 10 6.50 31.63 15.72
N GLY A 11 5.67 32.18 16.60
CA GLY A 11 5.19 31.55 17.83
C GLY A 11 3.85 30.80 17.72
N GLY A 12 3.41 30.41 16.52
CA GLY A 12 2.10 29.82 16.27
C GLY A 12 1.92 28.39 16.83
N LYS A 13 0.76 27.81 16.57
CA LYS A 13 0.38 26.49 17.12
C LYS A 13 1.38 25.37 16.73
N THR A 14 1.81 25.35 15.48
CA THR A 14 2.78 24.35 14.98
C THR A 14 4.12 24.50 15.68
N ALA A 15 4.63 25.74 15.80
CA ALA A 15 5.87 26.02 16.52
C ALA A 15 5.82 25.58 18.00
N ARG A 16 4.66 25.70 18.65
CA ARG A 16 4.47 25.21 20.03
C ARG A 16 4.51 23.67 20.11
N ILE A 17 3.92 22.97 19.12
CA ILE A 17 3.95 21.49 19.04
C ILE A 17 5.38 21.01 18.83
N LEU A 18 6.15 21.65 17.95
CA LEU A 18 7.55 21.31 17.68
C LEU A 18 8.46 21.58 18.88
N GLY A 19 8.14 22.57 19.70
CA GLY A 19 8.86 22.98 20.90
C GLY A 19 10.02 23.94 20.62
N LYS A 20 10.18 24.96 21.45
CA LYS A 20 11.14 26.06 21.26
C LYS A 20 12.60 25.56 21.15
N ASN A 21 13.00 24.59 21.97
CA ASN A 21 14.35 24.05 21.94
C ASN A 21 14.67 23.36 20.62
N ARG A 22 13.74 22.59 20.08
CA ARG A 22 13.90 21.91 18.78
C ARG A 22 13.96 22.91 17.64
N ILE A 23 13.17 23.99 17.70
CA ILE A 23 13.22 25.08 16.70
C ILE A 23 14.58 25.79 16.74
N ASN A 24 15.14 26.04 17.92
CA ASN A 24 16.47 26.64 18.05
C ASN A 24 17.55 25.71 17.47
N THR A 25 17.49 24.42 17.79
CA THR A 25 18.40 23.41 17.22
C THR A 25 18.28 23.34 15.70
N TYR A 26 17.07 23.38 15.17
CA TYR A 26 16.81 23.42 13.73
C TYR A 26 17.45 24.67 13.07
N LYS A 27 17.26 25.86 13.67
CA LYS A 27 17.89 27.10 13.21
C LYS A 27 19.42 27.00 13.19
N ASP A 28 20.01 26.47 14.26
CA ASP A 28 21.46 26.29 14.37
C ASP A 28 22.02 25.39 13.26
N ILE A 29 21.35 24.25 13.02
CA ILE A 29 21.75 23.30 11.97
C ILE A 29 21.59 23.93 10.58
N TYR A 30 20.48 24.65 10.34
CA TYR A 30 20.24 25.32 9.07
C TYR A 30 21.35 26.33 8.75
N LEU A 31 21.74 27.14 9.73
CA LEU A 31 22.83 28.11 9.58
C LEU A 31 24.19 27.43 9.36
N HIS A 32 24.41 26.28 10.00
CA HIS A 32 25.62 25.49 9.78
C HIS A 32 25.70 24.98 8.32
N ILE A 33 24.64 24.36 7.81
CA ILE A 33 24.56 23.89 6.42
C ILE A 33 24.74 25.04 5.44
N ASP A 34 24.07 26.16 5.65
CA ASP A 34 24.16 27.31 4.77
C ASP A 34 25.58 27.88 4.69
N LYS A 35 26.33 27.86 5.81
CA LYS A 35 27.71 28.31 5.87
C LYS A 35 28.70 27.33 5.22
N GLU A 36 28.58 26.05 5.49
CA GLU A 36 29.57 25.03 5.04
C GLU A 36 29.30 24.61 3.59
N GLN A 37 28.06 24.36 3.22
CA GLN A 37 27.69 23.87 1.88
C GLN A 37 27.69 24.99 0.83
N GLY A 38 27.50 26.24 1.24
CA GLY A 38 27.65 27.41 0.36
C GLY A 38 29.04 27.56 -0.23
N LYS A 39 30.03 26.77 0.26
CA LYS A 39 31.41 26.79 -0.24
C LYS A 39 31.76 25.61 -1.16
N SER A 40 31.10 24.45 -1.02
CA SER A 40 31.50 23.21 -1.66
C SER A 40 30.52 22.64 -2.69
N LEU A 41 29.22 22.96 -2.58
CA LEU A 41 28.16 22.47 -3.47
C LEU A 41 27.41 23.67 -4.07
N GLN A 42 28.11 24.54 -4.77
CA GLN A 42 27.49 25.60 -5.55
C GLN A 42 27.29 25.13 -6.98
N TYR A 43 26.05 25.14 -7.42
CA TYR A 43 25.71 25.04 -8.82
C TYR A 43 25.96 26.42 -9.47
N ASN A 44 26.84 26.47 -10.46
CA ASN A 44 27.05 27.68 -11.27
C ASN A 44 25.96 27.81 -12.34
N GLY A 45 24.69 27.59 -11.98
CA GLY A 45 23.58 27.61 -12.92
C GLY A 45 22.23 27.37 -12.25
N ASP A 46 21.22 27.17 -13.08
CA ASP A 46 19.90 26.79 -12.66
C ASP A 46 19.86 25.28 -12.33
N TYR A 47 19.58 24.93 -11.06
CA TYR A 47 19.49 23.55 -10.60
C TYR A 47 18.45 22.75 -11.39
N LEU A 48 17.36 23.39 -11.79
CA LEU A 48 16.26 22.75 -12.53
C LEU A 48 16.49 22.68 -14.05
N GLY A 49 17.60 23.21 -14.56
CA GLY A 49 17.93 23.17 -15.99
C GLY A 49 16.88 23.86 -16.88
N SER A 50 16.18 24.87 -16.34
CA SER A 50 15.06 25.58 -17.00
C SER A 50 13.85 24.67 -17.30
N ASN A 51 13.62 23.65 -16.47
CA ASN A 51 12.44 22.79 -16.57
C ASN A 51 11.22 23.47 -15.95
N GLU A 52 10.35 24.03 -16.79
CA GLU A 52 9.15 24.77 -16.36
C GLU A 52 8.18 23.92 -15.52
N LEU A 53 8.06 22.60 -15.81
CA LEU A 53 7.21 21.70 -15.03
C LEU A 53 7.74 21.51 -13.61
N ALA A 54 9.05 21.31 -13.48
CA ALA A 54 9.70 21.16 -12.18
C ALA A 54 9.57 22.45 -11.35
N GLU A 55 9.81 23.63 -11.96
CA GLU A 55 9.61 24.92 -11.31
C GLU A 55 8.17 25.11 -10.82
N LYS A 56 7.19 24.80 -11.66
CA LYS A 56 5.78 24.86 -11.30
C LYS A 56 5.46 23.94 -10.12
N ILE A 57 5.98 22.70 -10.12
CA ILE A 57 5.75 21.75 -9.05
C ILE A 57 6.35 22.25 -7.74
N TYR A 58 7.56 22.79 -7.72
CA TYR A 58 8.17 23.38 -6.54
C TYR A 58 7.35 24.56 -6.02
N ASN A 59 6.99 25.52 -6.86
CA ASN A 59 6.22 26.72 -6.50
C ASN A 59 4.83 26.39 -5.93
N GLU A 60 4.15 25.43 -6.52
CA GLU A 60 2.78 25.10 -6.12
C GLU A 60 2.73 24.17 -4.91
N LYS A 61 3.68 23.22 -4.79
CA LYS A 61 3.54 22.07 -3.88
C LYS A 61 4.58 21.99 -2.77
N TYR A 62 5.83 22.39 -3.01
CA TYR A 62 6.94 22.04 -2.11
C TYR A 62 7.61 23.21 -1.43
N PHE A 63 7.66 24.40 -2.04
CA PHE A 63 8.18 25.58 -1.36
C PHE A 63 7.27 25.98 -0.21
N ILE A 64 7.86 26.25 0.96
CA ILE A 64 7.12 26.77 2.11
C ILE A 64 6.60 28.16 1.79
N LYS A 65 5.35 28.38 2.19
CA LYS A 65 4.65 29.68 2.14
C LYS A 65 4.27 30.11 3.55
N ASP A 66 4.36 31.40 3.84
CA ASP A 66 3.84 31.98 5.08
C ASP A 66 2.30 31.90 5.16
N LEU A 67 1.71 32.47 6.21
CA LEU A 67 0.25 32.46 6.37
C LEU A 67 -0.48 33.30 5.33
N ASP A 68 0.20 34.26 4.71
CA ASP A 68 -0.31 35.12 3.63
C ASP A 68 -0.07 34.51 2.24
N ASN A 69 0.38 33.25 2.19
CA ASN A 69 0.73 32.50 0.97
C ASN A 69 1.92 33.07 0.17
N LYS A 70 2.75 33.94 0.76
CA LYS A 70 4.00 34.39 0.17
C LYS A 70 5.05 33.29 0.25
N LEU A 71 5.77 33.04 -0.85
CA LEU A 71 6.86 32.06 -0.91
C LEU A 71 8.03 32.52 -0.03
N ILE A 72 8.47 31.63 0.85
CA ILE A 72 9.66 31.79 1.71
C ILE A 72 10.88 31.15 1.04
N GLU A 73 10.70 29.98 0.44
CA GLU A 73 11.70 29.29 -0.36
C GLU A 73 11.54 29.67 -1.83
N LYS A 74 12.65 29.72 -2.56
CA LYS A 74 12.69 30.14 -3.97
C LYS A 74 13.47 29.18 -4.87
N ARG A 75 14.28 28.30 -4.29
CA ARG A 75 15.14 27.36 -5.01
C ARG A 75 15.06 25.99 -4.37
N PRO A 76 15.26 24.91 -5.14
CA PRO A 76 15.29 23.54 -4.63
C PRO A 76 16.29 23.34 -3.48
N GLU A 77 17.43 24.01 -3.54
CA GLU A 77 18.47 23.94 -2.50
C GLU A 77 17.97 24.46 -1.14
N ASP A 78 17.03 25.41 -1.13
CA ASP A 78 16.41 25.91 0.11
C ASP A 78 15.58 24.79 0.75
N VAL A 79 14.85 23.98 -0.07
CA VAL A 79 14.11 22.80 0.38
C VAL A 79 15.08 21.74 0.94
N PHE A 80 16.18 21.47 0.25
CA PHE A 80 17.15 20.47 0.70
C PHE A 80 17.79 20.86 2.03
N LYS A 81 18.16 22.14 2.22
CA LYS A 81 18.67 22.67 3.49
C LYS A 81 17.64 22.53 4.61
N ARG A 82 16.39 22.88 4.33
CA ARG A 82 15.29 22.74 5.28
C ARG A 82 15.11 21.30 5.74
N LEU A 83 14.97 20.38 4.81
CA LEU A 83 14.78 18.96 5.11
C LEU A 83 15.95 18.39 5.90
N ALA A 84 17.17 18.58 5.42
CA ALA A 84 18.36 18.07 6.05
C ALA A 84 18.51 18.58 7.49
N SER A 85 18.31 19.89 7.68
CA SER A 85 18.43 20.53 8.99
C SER A 85 17.33 20.08 9.96
N PHE A 86 16.08 20.02 9.49
CA PHE A 86 14.95 19.65 10.33
C PHE A 86 15.02 18.18 10.77
N ILE A 87 15.29 17.28 9.85
CA ILE A 87 15.33 15.83 10.13
C ILE A 87 16.52 15.47 11.01
N ALA A 88 17.66 16.14 10.87
CA ALA A 88 18.85 15.89 11.69
C ALA A 88 18.73 16.39 13.15
N THR A 89 17.74 17.21 13.48
CA THR A 89 17.53 17.65 14.88
C THR A 89 17.30 16.50 15.86
N LEU A 90 16.91 15.32 15.37
CA LEU A 90 16.65 14.12 16.18
C LEU A 90 17.91 13.31 16.49
N GLU A 91 19.06 13.69 15.94
CA GLU A 91 20.32 13.03 16.26
C GLU A 91 20.79 13.43 17.67
N PRO A 92 21.40 12.49 18.43
CA PRO A 92 21.54 12.60 19.87
C PRO A 92 22.54 13.67 20.36
N SER A 93 23.42 14.16 19.49
CA SER A 93 24.41 15.19 19.85
C SER A 93 24.62 16.21 18.74
N LYS A 94 25.06 17.41 19.09
CA LYS A 94 25.31 18.48 18.13
C LYS A 94 26.27 18.06 16.99
N ALA A 95 27.31 17.31 17.32
CA ALA A 95 28.26 16.79 16.34
C ALA A 95 27.58 15.80 15.36
N LYS A 96 26.74 14.89 15.86
CA LYS A 96 25.96 13.97 15.03
C LYS A 96 24.90 14.71 14.23
N GLN A 97 24.25 15.72 14.79
CA GLN A 97 23.27 16.56 14.09
C GLN A 97 23.90 17.24 12.87
N TYR A 98 25.04 17.86 13.02
CA TYR A 98 25.76 18.50 11.91
C TYR A 98 26.21 17.47 10.86
N LYS A 99 26.87 16.38 11.29
CA LYS A 99 27.31 15.30 10.40
C LYS A 99 26.18 14.71 9.55
N TRP A 100 25.04 14.41 10.18
CA TRP A 100 23.90 13.80 9.46
C TRP A 100 23.17 14.82 8.59
N ALA A 101 23.09 16.08 9.02
CA ALA A 101 22.52 17.13 8.18
C ALA A 101 23.34 17.35 6.90
N GLU A 102 24.67 17.33 7.00
CA GLU A 102 25.56 17.40 5.83
C GLU A 102 25.34 16.21 4.87
N LYS A 103 25.29 14.97 5.42
CA LYS A 103 25.01 13.78 4.61
C LYS A 103 23.63 13.85 3.94
N PHE A 104 22.57 14.19 4.68
CA PHE A 104 21.24 14.33 4.12
C PHE A 104 21.16 15.41 3.05
N TYR A 105 21.80 16.55 3.27
CA TYR A 105 21.85 17.61 2.27
C TYR A 105 22.57 17.17 0.99
N THR A 106 23.73 16.54 1.12
CA THR A 106 24.50 16.05 -0.02
C THR A 106 23.70 15.06 -0.87
N GLU A 107 23.07 14.08 -0.25
CA GLU A 107 22.26 13.08 -0.94
C GLU A 107 21.07 13.69 -1.70
N LEU A 108 20.36 14.65 -1.04
CA LEU A 108 19.25 15.37 -1.66
C LEU A 108 19.72 16.28 -2.81
N PHE A 109 20.84 16.98 -2.62
CA PHE A 109 21.42 17.87 -3.62
C PHE A 109 21.92 17.12 -4.86
N GLU A 110 22.59 15.99 -4.66
CA GLU A 110 23.04 15.11 -5.74
C GLU A 110 21.91 14.33 -6.42
N GLY A 111 20.70 14.43 -5.89
CA GLY A 111 19.52 13.75 -6.43
C GLY A 111 19.57 12.22 -6.31
N ARG A 112 20.38 11.66 -5.36
CA ARG A 112 20.49 10.21 -5.15
C ARG A 112 19.26 9.63 -4.50
N PHE A 113 18.58 10.39 -3.65
CA PHE A 113 17.23 10.08 -3.23
C PHE A 113 16.33 11.33 -3.15
N VAL A 114 15.03 11.09 -3.20
CA VAL A 114 14.01 12.12 -2.97
C VAL A 114 13.06 11.64 -1.89
N ALA A 115 12.82 12.50 -0.91
CA ALA A 115 11.80 12.24 0.10
C ALA A 115 10.39 12.29 -0.51
N GLY A 116 9.46 11.55 0.06
CA GLY A 116 8.06 11.55 -0.38
C GLY A 116 7.45 12.95 -0.34
N GLY A 117 6.46 13.18 -1.20
CA GLY A 117 5.85 14.50 -1.37
C GLY A 117 5.32 15.16 -0.09
N ARG A 118 4.91 14.37 0.92
CA ARG A 118 4.48 14.90 2.22
C ARG A 118 5.66 15.38 3.06
N VAL A 119 6.76 14.67 3.03
CA VAL A 119 8.00 15.08 3.70
C VAL A 119 8.53 16.37 3.06
N LEU A 120 8.60 16.41 1.70
CA LEU A 120 8.99 17.62 0.97
C LEU A 120 8.13 18.83 1.34
N ALA A 121 6.80 18.67 1.42
CA ALA A 121 5.88 19.76 1.66
C ALA A 121 5.70 20.14 3.14
N GLY A 122 6.03 19.23 4.07
CA GLY A 122 5.66 19.37 5.48
C GLY A 122 6.81 19.43 6.47
N ALA A 123 7.93 18.72 6.20
CA ALA A 123 9.05 18.70 7.13
C ALA A 123 9.70 20.09 7.25
N GLY A 124 9.78 20.59 8.48
CA GLY A 124 10.31 21.93 8.76
C GLY A 124 9.35 23.09 8.52
N ASP A 125 8.09 22.85 8.13
CA ASP A 125 7.06 23.88 8.07
C ASP A 125 6.58 24.20 9.50
N ILE A 126 6.88 25.38 10.01
CA ILE A 126 6.48 25.82 11.35
C ILE A 126 5.17 26.63 11.35
N TYR A 127 4.63 26.96 10.18
CA TYR A 127 3.37 27.70 10.08
C TYR A 127 2.16 26.77 10.10
N ARG A 128 2.22 25.62 9.44
CA ARG A 128 1.08 24.72 9.22
C ARG A 128 1.36 23.33 9.73
N ILE A 129 0.39 22.75 10.44
CA ILE A 129 0.47 21.34 10.87
C ILE A 129 0.15 20.46 9.67
N LYS A 130 1.11 19.64 9.27
CA LYS A 130 0.98 18.65 8.21
C LYS A 130 1.57 17.32 8.69
N THR A 131 0.91 16.21 8.40
CA THR A 131 1.55 14.90 8.60
C THR A 131 2.67 14.73 7.58
N LEU A 132 3.75 14.09 7.99
CA LEU A 132 4.86 13.70 7.11
C LEU A 132 4.62 12.33 6.46
N ALA A 133 3.61 11.58 6.93
CA ALA A 133 3.21 10.31 6.33
C ALA A 133 2.24 10.55 5.15
N ASN A 134 2.45 9.80 4.09
CA ASN A 134 1.60 9.82 2.91
C ASN A 134 0.36 8.94 3.08
N CYS A 135 0.54 7.79 3.74
CA CYS A 135 -0.32 6.63 3.66
C CYS A 135 -0.77 6.20 5.04
N PHE A 136 -2.07 5.93 5.17
CA PHE A 136 -2.70 5.45 6.40
C PHE A 136 -3.73 4.38 6.07
N VAL A 137 -4.10 3.59 7.09
CA VAL A 137 -5.24 2.68 7.05
C VAL A 137 -6.05 2.85 8.33
N THR A 138 -7.37 2.75 8.23
CA THR A 138 -8.27 2.65 9.37
C THR A 138 -9.18 1.45 9.22
N LYS A 139 -9.38 0.73 10.34
CA LYS A 139 -10.29 -0.41 10.44
C LYS A 139 -11.66 0.07 10.90
N ILE A 140 -12.72 -0.45 10.28
CA ILE A 140 -14.06 -0.40 10.86
C ILE A 140 -14.07 -1.45 11.96
N GLN A 141 -14.23 -1.03 13.22
CA GLN A 141 -14.01 -1.89 14.38
C GLN A 141 -15.08 -2.97 14.54
N SER A 142 -16.33 -2.65 14.24
CA SER A 142 -17.47 -3.55 14.29
C SER A 142 -18.52 -3.19 13.24
N ASP A 143 -19.42 -4.13 12.95
CA ASP A 143 -20.49 -3.98 11.98
C ASP A 143 -21.70 -3.24 12.61
N ASP A 144 -21.47 -1.98 12.99
CA ASP A 144 -22.45 -1.06 13.57
C ASP A 144 -22.26 0.37 13.06
N ILE A 145 -23.31 1.17 13.21
CA ILE A 145 -23.35 2.56 12.71
C ILE A 145 -22.29 3.43 13.39
N ASP A 146 -22.04 3.24 14.67
CA ASP A 146 -21.05 4.05 15.40
C ASP A 146 -19.64 3.81 14.86
N SER A 147 -19.27 2.55 14.62
CA SER A 147 -17.99 2.17 14.05
C SER A 147 -17.82 2.63 12.60
N ILE A 148 -18.87 2.55 11.78
CA ILE A 148 -18.90 3.02 10.39
C ILE A 148 -18.65 4.55 10.33
N TYR A 149 -19.40 5.33 11.12
CA TYR A 149 -19.26 6.79 11.13
C TYR A 149 -17.99 7.24 11.84
N LYS A 150 -17.50 6.49 12.84
CA LYS A 150 -16.19 6.74 13.44
C LYS A 150 -15.07 6.60 12.43
N ALA A 151 -15.08 5.56 11.60
CA ALA A 151 -14.11 5.41 10.52
C ALA A 151 -14.18 6.57 9.52
N ALA A 152 -15.38 7.08 9.17
CA ALA A 152 -15.54 8.26 8.33
C ALA A 152 -14.95 9.53 8.98
N PHE A 153 -15.16 9.72 10.29
CA PHE A 153 -14.53 10.80 11.06
C PHE A 153 -12.99 10.69 11.04
N GLU A 154 -12.45 9.49 11.22
CA GLU A 154 -11.01 9.23 11.18
C GLU A 154 -10.42 9.53 9.80
N CYS A 155 -11.15 9.20 8.72
CA CYS A 155 -10.81 9.61 7.36
C CYS A 155 -10.74 11.14 7.23
N ALA A 156 -11.79 11.85 7.65
CA ALA A 156 -11.84 13.31 7.60
C ALA A 156 -10.69 13.97 8.36
N ARG A 157 -10.38 13.46 9.57
CA ARG A 157 -9.25 13.95 10.37
C ARG A 157 -7.92 13.71 9.67
N THR A 158 -7.70 12.54 9.10
CA THR A 158 -6.47 12.20 8.36
C THR A 158 -6.30 13.10 7.13
N TYR A 159 -7.38 13.34 6.36
CA TYR A 159 -7.35 14.26 5.22
C TYR A 159 -6.99 15.69 5.64
N SER A 160 -7.53 16.18 6.75
CA SER A 160 -7.26 17.53 7.24
C SER A 160 -5.79 17.78 7.60
N TYR A 161 -5.01 16.72 7.85
CA TYR A 161 -3.55 16.76 8.06
C TYR A 161 -2.75 16.42 6.79
N GLY A 162 -3.44 16.12 5.69
CA GLY A 162 -2.83 15.87 4.40
C GLY A 162 -2.56 14.40 4.06
N GLY A 163 -2.95 13.43 4.90
CA GLY A 163 -2.79 12.00 4.63
C GLY A 163 -3.79 11.47 3.61
N GLY A 164 -3.43 10.36 2.93
CA GLY A 164 -4.36 9.49 2.22
C GLY A 164 -4.67 8.26 3.07
N ILE A 165 -5.86 7.65 2.93
CA ILE A 165 -6.28 6.57 3.82
C ILE A 165 -6.93 5.42 3.05
N GLY A 166 -6.73 4.18 3.54
CA GLY A 166 -7.45 3.00 3.11
C GLY A 166 -8.45 2.52 4.15
N VAL A 167 -9.58 1.99 3.70
CA VAL A 167 -10.63 1.39 4.53
C VAL A 167 -11.08 0.08 3.91
N ASP A 168 -11.14 -0.97 4.70
CA ASP A 168 -11.69 -2.26 4.30
C ASP A 168 -13.14 -2.37 4.76
N ILE A 169 -14.05 -2.70 3.84
CA ILE A 169 -15.48 -2.84 4.11
C ILE A 169 -15.92 -4.30 4.26
N SER A 170 -14.98 -5.25 4.21
CA SER A 170 -15.31 -6.70 4.27
C SER A 170 -15.94 -7.13 5.59
N SER A 171 -15.78 -6.35 6.65
CA SER A 171 -16.38 -6.63 7.96
C SER A 171 -17.84 -6.19 8.09
N LEU A 172 -18.36 -5.47 7.10
CA LEU A 172 -19.77 -5.02 7.09
C LEU A 172 -20.67 -6.10 6.51
N ARG A 173 -21.84 -6.29 7.10
CA ARG A 173 -22.83 -7.26 6.63
C ARG A 173 -23.30 -6.96 5.21
N PRO A 174 -23.56 -8.02 4.41
CA PRO A 174 -24.00 -7.85 3.04
C PRO A 174 -25.42 -7.27 2.95
N LYS A 175 -25.80 -6.91 1.73
CA LYS A 175 -27.15 -6.48 1.40
C LYS A 175 -28.18 -7.56 1.77
N ASP A 176 -29.33 -7.11 2.21
CA ASP A 176 -30.46 -7.94 2.64
C ASP A 176 -30.20 -8.82 3.89
N ALA A 177 -29.03 -8.70 4.53
CA ALA A 177 -28.78 -9.34 5.81
C ALA A 177 -29.66 -8.73 6.92
N VAL A 178 -30.04 -9.55 7.90
CA VAL A 178 -30.94 -9.15 8.99
C VAL A 178 -30.32 -8.02 9.83
N VAL A 179 -31.15 -7.05 10.18
CA VAL A 179 -30.82 -5.94 11.08
C VAL A 179 -31.84 -5.88 12.21
N HIS A 180 -31.37 -5.74 13.45
CA HIS A 180 -32.24 -5.69 14.63
C HIS A 180 -32.62 -4.26 15.03
N ASN A 181 -32.96 -3.42 14.04
CA ASN A 181 -33.48 -2.06 14.25
C ASN A 181 -34.62 -1.76 13.29
N ALA A 182 -35.06 -0.50 13.18
CA ALA A 182 -36.17 -0.05 12.35
C ALA A 182 -36.02 -0.30 10.83
N ALA A 183 -34.85 -0.73 10.37
CA ALA A 183 -34.59 -0.94 8.94
C ALA A 183 -34.90 -2.35 8.46
N ASP A 184 -35.09 -3.33 9.35
CA ASP A 184 -35.37 -4.76 9.11
C ASP A 184 -34.24 -5.49 8.32
N SER A 185 -33.71 -4.88 7.27
CA SER A 185 -32.64 -5.43 6.42
C SER A 185 -31.56 -4.42 6.09
N SER A 186 -30.35 -4.93 5.84
CA SER A 186 -29.17 -4.14 5.51
C SER A 186 -29.20 -3.64 4.07
N THR A 187 -28.73 -2.41 3.85
CA THR A 187 -28.45 -1.89 2.51
C THR A 187 -27.16 -2.44 1.91
N GLY A 188 -26.35 -3.14 2.70
CA GLY A 188 -25.11 -3.79 2.29
C GLY A 188 -23.86 -2.93 2.50
N ALA A 189 -22.70 -3.60 2.47
CA ALA A 189 -21.39 -2.98 2.65
C ALA A 189 -21.12 -1.90 1.60
N VAL A 190 -21.50 -2.13 0.35
CA VAL A 190 -21.26 -1.24 -0.78
C VAL A 190 -21.99 0.10 -0.64
N SER A 191 -23.15 0.14 0.01
CA SER A 191 -23.90 1.39 0.20
C SER A 191 -23.15 2.42 1.07
N PHE A 192 -22.34 1.98 2.02
CA PHE A 192 -21.53 2.85 2.87
C PHE A 192 -20.29 3.42 2.17
N MET A 193 -19.92 2.91 1.01
CA MET A 193 -18.81 3.46 0.24
C MET A 193 -19.03 4.92 -0.15
N GLU A 194 -20.29 5.32 -0.38
CA GLU A 194 -20.61 6.71 -0.72
C GLU A 194 -20.35 7.67 0.45
N LEU A 195 -20.58 7.25 1.70
CA LEU A 195 -20.22 8.04 2.90
C LEU A 195 -18.72 8.38 2.91
N TYR A 196 -17.87 7.38 2.68
CA TYR A 196 -16.42 7.57 2.67
C TYR A 196 -15.97 8.40 1.46
N SER A 197 -16.55 8.13 0.28
CA SER A 197 -16.28 8.87 -0.94
C SER A 197 -16.65 10.36 -0.80
N LEU A 198 -17.83 10.66 -0.31
CA LEU A 198 -18.29 12.04 -0.07
C LEU A 198 -17.39 12.76 0.94
N THR A 199 -17.05 12.10 2.05
CA THR A 199 -16.10 12.62 3.05
C THR A 199 -14.77 13.02 2.41
N THR A 200 -14.25 12.19 1.51
CA THR A 200 -13.03 12.45 0.76
C THR A 200 -13.14 13.67 -0.15
N GLY A 201 -14.27 13.82 -0.81
CA GLY A 201 -14.54 14.95 -1.72
C GLY A 201 -14.69 16.30 -1.02
N LEU A 202 -15.18 16.29 0.23
CA LEU A 202 -15.44 17.52 1.01
C LEU A 202 -14.19 18.10 1.67
N ILE A 203 -13.23 17.27 2.07
CA ILE A 203 -12.04 17.72 2.79
C ILE A 203 -10.91 18.06 1.81
N GLY A 204 -10.74 19.36 1.57
CA GLY A 204 -9.69 19.88 0.69
C GLY A 204 -8.30 19.84 1.32
N GLN A 205 -7.28 19.64 0.49
CA GLN A 205 -5.85 19.63 0.86
C GLN A 205 -5.08 20.60 -0.06
N SER A 206 -5.15 21.90 0.19
CA SER A 206 -4.42 22.92 -0.60
C SER A 206 -4.61 22.74 -2.12
N GLY A 207 -5.86 22.73 -2.59
CA GLY A 207 -6.21 22.56 -4.02
C GLY A 207 -6.24 21.11 -4.51
N ARG A 208 -6.02 20.12 -3.61
CA ARG A 208 -6.22 18.68 -3.87
C ARG A 208 -7.38 18.15 -3.04
N ARG A 209 -8.02 17.09 -3.49
CA ARG A 209 -8.98 16.31 -2.71
C ARG A 209 -8.22 15.30 -1.83
N GLY A 210 -8.89 14.76 -0.81
CA GLY A 210 -8.43 13.60 -0.08
C GLY A 210 -8.14 12.43 -1.03
N ALA A 211 -7.40 11.43 -0.58
CA ALA A 211 -7.17 10.19 -1.33
C ALA A 211 -7.65 9.01 -0.49
N LEU A 212 -8.51 8.18 -1.09
CA LEU A 212 -9.17 7.05 -0.44
C LEU A 212 -8.96 5.76 -1.24
N MET A 213 -8.69 4.65 -0.54
CA MET A 213 -8.84 3.29 -1.05
C MET A 213 -9.98 2.62 -0.28
N LEU A 214 -10.88 1.98 -1.01
CA LEU A 214 -11.87 1.06 -0.44
C LEU A 214 -11.59 -0.36 -0.94
N THR A 215 -11.51 -1.31 -0.02
CA THR A 215 -11.27 -2.71 -0.37
C THR A 215 -12.39 -3.60 0.12
N ILE A 216 -12.61 -4.70 -0.60
CA ILE A 216 -13.50 -5.79 -0.20
C ILE A 216 -12.81 -7.13 -0.46
N ASP A 217 -13.08 -8.12 0.40
CA ASP A 217 -12.66 -9.50 0.16
C ASP A 217 -13.49 -10.13 -0.96
N VAL A 218 -12.86 -10.88 -1.85
CA VAL A 218 -13.51 -11.55 -2.98
C VAL A 218 -14.59 -12.53 -2.53
N LYS A 219 -14.50 -13.04 -1.30
CA LYS A 219 -15.45 -13.99 -0.72
C LYS A 219 -16.69 -13.32 -0.12
N HIS A 220 -16.68 -11.99 0.00
CA HIS A 220 -17.82 -11.23 0.53
C HIS A 220 -19.03 -11.31 -0.41
N PRO A 221 -20.27 -11.56 0.08
CA PRO A 221 -21.46 -11.66 -0.76
C PRO A 221 -21.73 -10.44 -1.65
N ASP A 222 -21.36 -9.23 -1.21
CA ASP A 222 -21.54 -8.00 -2.00
C ASP A 222 -20.44 -7.77 -3.06
N VAL A 223 -19.50 -8.69 -3.27
CA VAL A 223 -18.35 -8.49 -4.19
C VAL A 223 -18.78 -8.15 -5.61
N THR A 224 -19.85 -8.80 -6.10
CA THR A 224 -20.38 -8.55 -7.45
C THR A 224 -20.98 -7.14 -7.58
N HIS A 225 -21.59 -6.64 -6.52
CA HIS A 225 -22.10 -5.26 -6.46
C HIS A 225 -20.94 -4.27 -6.40
N PHE A 226 -19.89 -4.55 -5.60
CA PHE A 226 -18.67 -3.76 -5.51
C PHE A 226 -17.99 -3.60 -6.88
N ILE A 227 -17.84 -4.68 -7.65
CA ILE A 227 -17.24 -4.64 -9.00
C ILE A 227 -17.99 -3.69 -9.94
N LYS A 228 -19.29 -3.59 -9.76
CA LYS A 228 -20.18 -2.81 -10.65
C LYS A 228 -20.45 -1.39 -10.18
N VAL A 229 -20.06 -1.01 -8.97
CA VAL A 229 -20.46 0.26 -8.35
C VAL A 229 -20.06 1.50 -9.16
N LYS A 230 -18.96 1.45 -9.87
CA LYS A 230 -18.49 2.54 -10.75
C LYS A 230 -18.95 2.42 -12.20
N LYS A 231 -19.72 1.39 -12.55
CA LYS A 231 -20.26 1.25 -13.90
C LYS A 231 -21.52 2.11 -14.05
N MET A 232 -21.43 3.18 -14.85
CA MET A 232 -22.61 3.92 -15.29
C MET A 232 -23.41 3.06 -16.27
N PRO A 233 -24.72 2.85 -16.07
CA PRO A 233 -25.53 2.16 -17.05
C PRO A 233 -25.48 2.84 -18.42
N ASN A 234 -25.17 2.08 -19.48
CA ASN A 234 -24.99 2.62 -20.82
C ASN A 234 -26.20 3.43 -21.32
N TRP A 235 -27.43 3.05 -20.91
CA TRP A 235 -28.64 3.77 -21.31
C TRP A 235 -28.70 5.18 -20.71
N VAL A 236 -28.21 5.39 -19.48
CA VAL A 236 -28.17 6.71 -18.83
C VAL A 236 -27.23 7.63 -19.61
N THR A 237 -26.00 7.16 -19.88
CA THR A 237 -25.01 7.91 -20.66
C THR A 237 -25.54 8.23 -22.05
N LYS A 238 -26.14 7.23 -22.70
CA LYS A 238 -26.72 7.39 -24.04
C LYS A 238 -27.83 8.45 -24.02
N GLN A 239 -28.76 8.35 -23.08
CA GLN A 239 -29.88 9.30 -22.96
C GLN A 239 -29.41 10.74 -22.73
N ILE A 240 -28.44 10.95 -21.84
CA ILE A 240 -27.89 12.30 -21.58
C ILE A 240 -27.22 12.86 -22.83
N VAL A 241 -26.35 12.08 -23.49
CA VAL A 241 -25.64 12.52 -24.71
C VAL A 241 -26.63 12.78 -25.86
N GLU A 242 -27.67 11.95 -26.03
CA GLU A 242 -28.71 12.16 -27.02
C GLU A 242 -29.51 13.43 -26.75
N GLN A 243 -29.90 13.69 -25.50
CA GLN A 243 -30.60 14.94 -25.15
C GLN A 243 -29.72 16.18 -25.40
N CYS A 244 -28.42 16.13 -25.07
CA CYS A 244 -27.48 17.18 -25.39
C CYS A 244 -27.33 17.36 -26.92
N SER A 245 -27.29 16.28 -27.69
CA SER A 245 -27.22 16.32 -29.16
C SER A 245 -28.48 16.94 -29.77
N TRP A 246 -29.66 16.61 -29.26
CA TRP A 246 -30.94 17.17 -29.75
C TRP A 246 -31.08 18.66 -29.50
N SER A 247 -30.38 19.21 -28.50
CA SER A 247 -30.38 20.65 -28.27
C SER A 247 -29.75 21.45 -29.40
N GLY A 248 -28.90 20.82 -30.23
CA GLY A 248 -28.14 21.46 -31.29
C GLY A 248 -27.07 22.45 -30.81
N MET A 249 -26.84 22.53 -29.48
CA MET A 249 -25.90 23.48 -28.89
C MET A 249 -24.45 22.98 -28.84
N PHE A 250 -24.22 21.67 -28.99
CA PHE A 250 -22.92 21.03 -28.79
C PHE A 250 -22.41 20.39 -30.07
N ASN A 251 -21.15 20.63 -30.40
CA ASN A 251 -20.47 19.94 -31.48
C ASN A 251 -20.02 18.51 -31.03
N LYS A 252 -19.49 17.72 -31.99
CA LYS A 252 -19.10 16.32 -31.71
C LYS A 252 -18.06 16.20 -30.61
N THR A 253 -17.06 17.07 -30.56
CA THR A 253 -15.99 17.07 -29.55
C THR A 253 -16.54 17.40 -28.16
N GLU A 254 -17.47 18.33 -28.10
CA GLU A 254 -18.16 18.68 -26.85
C GLU A 254 -19.06 17.56 -26.35
N LEU A 255 -19.79 16.88 -27.26
CA LEU A 255 -20.60 15.70 -26.92
C LEU A 255 -19.72 14.54 -26.40
N ASP A 256 -18.54 14.30 -27.00
CA ASP A 256 -17.59 13.31 -26.50
C ASP A 256 -17.04 13.71 -25.11
N THR A 257 -16.82 15.01 -24.89
CA THR A 257 -16.43 15.52 -23.57
C THR A 257 -17.55 15.34 -22.53
N ILE A 258 -18.80 15.66 -22.88
CA ILE A 258 -19.99 15.42 -22.02
C ILE A 258 -20.10 13.93 -21.70
N LYS A 259 -19.98 13.06 -22.70
CA LYS A 259 -20.01 11.60 -22.51
C LYS A 259 -18.94 11.17 -21.49
N LYS A 260 -17.72 11.65 -21.64
CA LYS A 260 -16.61 11.39 -20.72
C LYS A 260 -16.93 11.88 -19.30
N GLN A 261 -17.41 13.12 -19.17
CA GLN A 261 -17.79 13.70 -17.86
C GLN A 261 -18.93 12.94 -17.18
N VAL A 262 -19.94 12.47 -17.94
CA VAL A 262 -21.03 11.64 -17.40
C VAL A 262 -20.48 10.31 -16.91
N MET A 263 -19.57 9.68 -17.65
CA MET A 263 -18.93 8.43 -17.23
C MET A 263 -18.01 8.62 -16.00
N GLU A 264 -17.39 9.77 -15.87
CA GLU A 264 -16.55 10.13 -14.71
C GLU A 264 -17.35 10.52 -13.46
N ASN A 265 -18.63 10.92 -13.60
CA ASN A 265 -19.55 11.24 -12.50
C ASN A 265 -20.28 10.00 -11.98
N THR A 266 -19.55 8.93 -11.72
CA THR A 266 -20.10 7.68 -11.18
C THR A 266 -20.26 7.76 -9.66
N GLN A 267 -20.98 6.79 -9.10
CA GLN A 267 -21.00 6.57 -7.64
C GLN A 267 -19.56 6.31 -7.13
N VAL A 268 -19.30 6.67 -5.88
CA VAL A 268 -17.98 6.47 -5.23
C VAL A 268 -16.84 7.15 -5.99
N ARG A 269 -17.09 8.35 -6.53
CA ARG A 269 -16.20 9.10 -7.42
C ARG A 269 -14.83 9.42 -6.81
N PHE A 270 -14.75 9.61 -5.49
CA PHE A 270 -13.56 10.10 -4.79
C PHE A 270 -12.76 9.00 -4.09
N ALA A 271 -13.03 7.75 -4.40
CA ALA A 271 -12.28 6.60 -3.89
C ALA A 271 -11.68 5.78 -5.04
N ASN A 272 -10.49 5.26 -4.85
CA ASN A 272 -10.00 4.09 -5.57
C ASN A 272 -10.62 2.84 -4.94
N ILE A 273 -10.92 1.83 -5.72
CA ILE A 273 -11.51 0.59 -5.23
C ILE A 273 -10.68 -0.62 -5.66
N SER A 274 -10.51 -1.60 -4.77
CA SER A 274 -9.75 -2.82 -5.07
C SER A 274 -10.37 -4.05 -4.41
N ILE A 275 -10.27 -5.20 -5.08
CA ILE A 275 -10.70 -6.50 -4.55
C ILE A 275 -9.49 -7.22 -3.98
N LYS A 276 -9.63 -7.75 -2.76
CA LYS A 276 -8.64 -8.66 -2.17
C LYS A 276 -8.96 -10.08 -2.61
N VAL A 277 -8.09 -10.67 -3.43
CA VAL A 277 -8.24 -12.05 -3.91
C VAL A 277 -7.35 -13.01 -3.14
N SER A 278 -7.88 -14.19 -2.85
CA SER A 278 -7.15 -15.30 -2.23
C SER A 278 -6.64 -16.29 -3.27
N ASP A 279 -5.64 -17.11 -2.87
CA ASP A 279 -5.17 -18.24 -3.68
C ASP A 279 -6.32 -19.24 -3.93
N GLU A 280 -7.21 -19.44 -2.95
CA GLU A 280 -8.44 -20.23 -3.08
C GLU A 280 -9.30 -19.76 -4.26
N PHE A 281 -9.50 -18.46 -4.39
CA PHE A 281 -10.27 -17.90 -5.50
C PHE A 281 -9.57 -18.08 -6.85
N MET A 282 -8.28 -17.81 -6.91
CA MET A 282 -7.51 -17.94 -8.15
C MET A 282 -7.44 -19.37 -8.63
N GLU A 283 -7.29 -20.35 -7.72
CA GLU A 283 -7.37 -21.77 -8.09
C GLU A 283 -8.76 -22.13 -8.62
N ALA A 284 -9.83 -21.68 -7.97
CA ALA A 284 -11.20 -21.91 -8.43
C ALA A 284 -11.50 -21.28 -9.81
N VAL A 285 -10.92 -20.12 -10.12
CA VAL A 285 -11.01 -19.49 -11.45
C VAL A 285 -10.41 -20.39 -12.54
N ASP A 286 -9.34 -21.12 -12.21
CA ASP A 286 -8.56 -21.93 -13.17
C ASP A 286 -9.06 -23.37 -13.30
N GLU A 287 -9.83 -23.86 -12.31
CA GLU A 287 -10.29 -25.26 -12.25
C GLU A 287 -11.08 -25.70 -13.48
N GLU A 288 -12.02 -24.84 -13.99
CA GLU A 288 -12.80 -25.19 -15.17
C GLU A 288 -11.94 -25.34 -16.42
N ARG A 289 -10.86 -24.57 -16.53
CA ARG A 289 -9.88 -24.69 -17.62
C ARG A 289 -9.03 -25.97 -17.46
N LYS A 290 -8.61 -26.28 -16.23
CA LYS A 290 -7.75 -27.43 -15.92
C LYS A 290 -8.48 -28.77 -16.03
N TYR A 291 -9.71 -28.84 -15.55
CA TYR A 291 -10.42 -30.11 -15.35
C TYR A 291 -11.69 -30.27 -16.21
N GLY A 292 -12.21 -29.17 -16.77
CA GLY A 292 -13.47 -29.13 -17.51
C GLY A 292 -14.62 -28.48 -16.72
N GLN A 293 -15.63 -28.02 -17.42
CA GLN A 293 -16.81 -27.39 -16.81
C GLN A 293 -17.65 -28.41 -16.05
N ASN A 294 -18.05 -28.05 -14.84
CA ASN A 294 -18.92 -28.86 -13.96
C ASN A 294 -18.37 -30.27 -13.61
N GLU A 295 -17.07 -30.48 -13.77
CA GLU A 295 -16.42 -31.71 -13.30
C GLU A 295 -16.50 -31.82 -11.77
N PHE A 296 -16.71 -33.02 -11.24
CA PHE A 296 -16.66 -33.30 -9.80
C PHE A 296 -15.24 -33.57 -9.38
N LEU A 297 -14.70 -32.75 -8.50
CA LEU A 297 -13.34 -32.83 -7.98
C LEU A 297 -13.37 -33.44 -6.59
N ILE A 298 -12.51 -34.42 -6.34
CA ILE A 298 -12.28 -35.00 -5.02
C ILE A 298 -10.87 -34.66 -4.57
N TYR A 299 -10.78 -34.03 -3.41
CA TYR A 299 -9.52 -33.72 -2.74
C TYR A 299 -9.39 -34.51 -1.43
N LYS A 300 -8.16 -34.89 -1.08
CA LYS A 300 -7.81 -35.20 0.31
C LYS A 300 -7.65 -33.89 1.06
N LYS A 301 -8.38 -33.75 2.16
CA LYS A 301 -8.22 -32.64 3.12
C LYS A 301 -7.45 -33.17 4.32
N PHE A 302 -6.18 -32.80 4.44
CA PHE A 302 -5.32 -33.28 5.53
C PHE A 302 -5.74 -32.70 6.88
N ASN A 303 -5.80 -33.55 7.91
CA ASN A 303 -6.18 -33.13 9.26
C ASN A 303 -4.97 -32.49 9.96
N LYS A 304 -5.08 -31.27 10.43
CA LYS A 304 -4.00 -30.46 11.03
C LYS A 304 -3.21 -31.15 12.15
N LYS A 305 -3.82 -32.09 12.87
CA LYS A 305 -3.16 -32.85 13.95
C LYS A 305 -2.08 -33.83 13.47
N VAL A 306 -2.04 -34.15 12.19
CA VAL A 306 -1.13 -35.16 11.62
C VAL A 306 0.06 -34.54 10.87
N VAL A 307 -0.07 -33.29 10.42
CA VAL A 307 0.90 -32.66 9.51
C VAL A 307 1.94 -31.80 10.22
N GLY A 308 2.06 -31.89 11.57
CA GLY A 308 3.07 -31.16 12.34
C GLY A 308 2.67 -29.72 12.73
N GLU A 309 3.09 -29.32 13.91
CA GLU A 309 2.65 -28.11 14.63
C GLU A 309 3.00 -26.77 13.94
N ALA A 310 3.85 -26.75 12.93
CA ALA A 310 4.32 -25.54 12.26
C ALA A 310 3.25 -24.79 11.44
N LYS A 311 2.02 -25.32 11.32
CA LYS A 311 0.98 -24.79 10.42
C LYS A 311 -0.16 -24.02 11.09
N GLN A 312 -0.14 -23.88 12.41
CA GLN A 312 -1.24 -23.23 13.12
C GLN A 312 -1.33 -21.72 12.89
N ASP A 313 -0.23 -21.06 12.51
CA ASP A 313 -0.18 -19.62 12.35
C ASP A 313 -0.46 -19.13 10.92
N GLU A 314 -0.30 -19.98 9.89
CA GLU A 314 -0.68 -19.62 8.52
C GLU A 314 -2.18 -19.30 8.39
N ASP A 315 -3.04 -19.98 9.14
CA ASP A 315 -4.49 -19.70 9.15
C ASP A 315 -4.84 -18.32 9.75
N LYS A 316 -4.11 -17.87 10.78
CA LYS A 316 -4.35 -16.57 11.43
C LYS A 316 -4.04 -15.40 10.49
N ILE A 317 -3.06 -15.56 9.60
CA ILE A 317 -2.63 -14.53 8.65
C ILE A 317 -3.74 -14.24 7.61
N HIS A 318 -4.51 -15.24 7.23
CA HIS A 318 -5.58 -15.12 6.23
C HIS A 318 -6.88 -14.51 6.78
N TYR A 319 -7.04 -14.45 8.10
CA TYR A 319 -8.29 -14.01 8.75
C TYR A 319 -8.30 -12.54 9.18
N SER A 320 -7.40 -11.69 8.67
CA SER A 320 -7.40 -10.26 9.02
C SER A 320 -8.71 -9.54 8.68
N THR A 321 -9.48 -10.07 7.73
CA THR A 321 -10.81 -9.58 7.32
C THR A 321 -11.96 -10.24 8.07
N GLY A 322 -11.72 -11.29 8.82
CA GLY A 322 -12.75 -12.12 9.45
C GLY A 322 -13.40 -13.15 8.51
N ILE A 323 -13.06 -13.13 7.21
CA ILE A 323 -13.62 -14.05 6.21
C ILE A 323 -12.63 -15.21 5.97
N PRO A 324 -13.05 -16.48 6.19
CA PRO A 324 -12.15 -17.63 6.10
C PRO A 324 -11.72 -17.91 4.64
N SER A 325 -10.42 -18.14 4.42
CA SER A 325 -9.86 -18.56 3.14
C SER A 325 -9.21 -19.95 3.27
N LYS A 326 -9.36 -20.77 2.23
CA LYS A 326 -8.83 -22.12 2.16
C LYS A 326 -7.30 -22.07 1.98
N ASN A 327 -6.57 -22.76 2.85
CA ASN A 327 -5.15 -23.04 2.61
C ASN A 327 -5.01 -24.20 1.63
N LEU A 328 -4.59 -23.93 0.41
CA LEU A 328 -4.47 -24.94 -0.66
C LEU A 328 -3.46 -26.06 -0.34
N LYS A 329 -2.47 -25.82 0.52
CA LYS A 329 -1.49 -26.83 0.94
C LYS A 329 -2.10 -27.96 1.78
N ASP A 330 -3.29 -27.70 2.38
CA ASP A 330 -4.00 -28.70 3.16
C ASP A 330 -4.83 -29.64 2.28
N TYR A 331 -4.79 -29.47 0.96
CA TYR A 331 -5.59 -30.22 0.00
C TYR A 331 -4.71 -30.83 -1.11
N GLU A 332 -5.04 -32.07 -1.49
CA GLU A 332 -4.42 -32.79 -2.61
C GLU A 332 -5.52 -33.34 -3.52
N LEU A 333 -5.49 -32.98 -4.81
CA LEU A 333 -6.46 -33.50 -5.77
C LEU A 333 -6.24 -35.01 -5.95
N VAL A 334 -7.28 -35.79 -5.69
CA VAL A 334 -7.28 -37.24 -5.88
C VAL A 334 -7.71 -37.60 -7.29
N LYS A 335 -8.86 -37.04 -7.73
CA LYS A 335 -9.44 -37.38 -9.03
C LYS A 335 -10.56 -36.44 -9.42
N SER A 336 -10.76 -36.28 -10.74
CA SER A 336 -11.92 -35.61 -11.35
C SER A 336 -12.88 -36.63 -12.02
N PHE A 337 -14.16 -36.28 -12.12
CA PHE A 337 -15.20 -37.09 -12.68
C PHE A 337 -16.22 -36.25 -13.47
N ALA A 338 -16.55 -36.71 -14.69
CA ALA A 338 -17.50 -35.99 -15.57
C ALA A 338 -18.97 -36.07 -15.10
N SER A 339 -19.32 -36.96 -14.15
CA SER A 339 -20.67 -37.02 -13.62
C SER A 339 -20.71 -37.41 -12.15
N PHE A 340 -21.81 -37.03 -11.48
CA PHE A 340 -22.09 -37.39 -10.09
C PHE A 340 -22.11 -38.90 -9.89
N GLU A 341 -22.68 -39.68 -10.84
CA GLU A 341 -22.82 -41.12 -10.77
C GLU A 341 -21.44 -41.82 -10.82
N LYS A 342 -20.52 -41.35 -11.69
CA LYS A 342 -19.15 -41.86 -11.77
C LYS A 342 -18.37 -41.58 -10.49
N MET A 343 -18.49 -40.36 -9.97
CA MET A 343 -17.89 -39.98 -8.70
C MET A 343 -18.41 -40.86 -7.55
N GLN A 344 -19.71 -41.05 -7.47
CA GLN A 344 -20.38 -41.84 -6.43
C GLN A 344 -19.97 -43.33 -6.49
N ALA A 345 -19.88 -43.90 -7.69
CA ALA A 345 -19.39 -45.29 -7.89
C ALA A 345 -17.96 -45.46 -7.37
N TRP A 346 -17.11 -44.49 -7.66
CA TRP A 346 -15.71 -44.49 -7.20
C TRP A 346 -15.61 -44.33 -5.66
N LEU A 347 -16.38 -43.41 -5.05
CA LEU A 347 -16.43 -43.24 -3.59
C LEU A 347 -16.87 -44.52 -2.88
N LYS A 348 -17.88 -45.22 -3.42
CA LYS A 348 -18.40 -46.45 -2.87
C LYS A 348 -17.35 -47.59 -2.94
N SER A 349 -16.65 -47.72 -4.07
CA SER A 349 -15.67 -48.82 -4.27
C SER A 349 -14.38 -48.59 -3.51
N ASN A 350 -13.89 -47.36 -3.41
CA ASN A 350 -12.55 -47.10 -2.84
C ASN A 350 -12.61 -46.68 -1.35
N HIS A 351 -13.68 -46.05 -0.90
CA HIS A 351 -13.76 -45.48 0.46
C HIS A 351 -14.99 -45.99 1.25
N LYS A 352 -15.84 -46.83 0.65
CA LYS A 352 -17.14 -47.26 1.23
C LYS A 352 -18.01 -46.04 1.65
N ALA A 353 -17.83 -44.91 0.98
CA ALA A 353 -18.46 -43.62 1.26
C ALA A 353 -19.58 -43.34 0.26
N LYS A 354 -20.53 -42.52 0.66
CA LYS A 354 -21.66 -42.10 -0.15
C LYS A 354 -21.96 -40.62 0.08
N VAL A 355 -22.22 -39.89 -1.00
CA VAL A 355 -22.73 -38.52 -0.98
C VAL A 355 -24.19 -38.54 -1.44
N LEU A 356 -25.09 -37.95 -0.70
CA LEU A 356 -26.48 -37.78 -1.14
C LEU A 356 -26.58 -36.55 -2.04
N LYS A 357 -27.15 -36.69 -3.23
CA LYS A 357 -27.28 -35.58 -4.19
C LYS A 357 -27.96 -34.36 -3.57
N LYS A 358 -28.99 -34.59 -2.72
CA LYS A 358 -29.69 -33.52 -2.00
C LYS A 358 -28.76 -32.77 -1.03
N GLU A 359 -27.91 -33.49 -0.31
CA GLU A 359 -26.96 -32.87 0.62
C GLU A 359 -25.83 -32.15 -0.13
N PHE A 360 -25.38 -32.71 -1.25
CA PHE A 360 -24.39 -32.06 -2.11
C PHE A 360 -24.90 -30.74 -2.70
N SER A 361 -26.19 -30.65 -3.03
CA SER A 361 -26.82 -29.44 -3.57
C SER A 361 -27.19 -28.41 -2.51
N ASP A 362 -27.12 -28.75 -1.22
CA ASP A 362 -27.45 -27.87 -0.11
C ASP A 362 -26.21 -27.10 0.32
N VAL A 363 -26.19 -25.80 0.11
CA VAL A 363 -25.05 -24.93 0.48
C VAL A 363 -24.77 -24.95 2.00
N HIS A 364 -25.80 -25.13 2.82
CA HIS A 364 -25.64 -25.20 4.28
C HIS A 364 -25.05 -26.54 4.77
N LYS A 365 -24.90 -27.52 3.89
CA LYS A 365 -24.18 -28.79 4.16
C LYS A 365 -22.73 -28.77 3.68
N ARG A 366 -22.30 -27.65 3.09
CA ARG A 366 -20.91 -27.41 2.71
C ARG A 366 -20.11 -26.83 3.90
N ASP A 367 -18.81 -26.99 3.90
CA ASP A 367 -17.97 -26.28 4.87
C ASP A 367 -17.86 -24.78 4.51
N VAL A 368 -17.12 -24.00 5.30
CA VAL A 368 -16.92 -22.55 5.08
C VAL A 368 -16.10 -22.21 3.82
N TYR A 369 -15.60 -23.22 3.13
CA TYR A 369 -14.91 -23.11 1.85
C TYR A 369 -15.74 -23.57 0.66
N GLY A 370 -16.97 -24.04 0.90
CA GLY A 370 -17.88 -24.54 -0.13
C GLY A 370 -17.67 -26.00 -0.51
N ASP A 371 -16.87 -26.75 0.26
CA ASP A 371 -16.65 -28.19 0.02
C ASP A 371 -17.70 -29.04 0.76
N HIS A 372 -18.11 -30.13 0.12
CA HIS A 372 -18.84 -31.18 0.81
C HIS A 372 -17.85 -32.17 1.44
N ILE A 373 -17.78 -32.20 2.77
CA ILE A 373 -16.79 -32.99 3.51
C ILE A 373 -17.34 -34.39 3.80
N ILE A 374 -16.59 -35.40 3.39
CA ILE A 374 -16.82 -36.81 3.72
C ILE A 374 -15.78 -37.21 4.76
N LYS A 375 -16.22 -37.38 6.01
CA LYS A 375 -15.37 -37.84 7.10
C LYS A 375 -15.04 -39.31 6.91
N LEU A 376 -13.76 -39.64 6.90
CA LEU A 376 -13.26 -40.99 6.85
C LEU A 376 -12.91 -41.51 8.25
N ASN A 377 -12.94 -42.85 8.40
CA ASN A 377 -12.55 -43.48 9.67
C ASN A 377 -11.02 -43.43 9.94
N ASN A 378 -10.23 -42.97 8.98
CA ASN A 378 -8.82 -42.68 9.21
C ASN A 378 -8.70 -41.27 9.87
N LYS A 379 -7.61 -41.05 10.59
CA LYS A 379 -7.36 -39.75 11.26
C LYS A 379 -6.45 -38.82 10.44
N GLU A 380 -6.00 -39.27 9.28
CA GLU A 380 -4.98 -38.58 8.50
C GLU A 380 -5.60 -37.54 7.58
N TYR A 381 -6.72 -37.84 6.94
CA TYR A 381 -7.42 -36.95 6.03
C TYR A 381 -8.90 -37.27 5.92
N ASP A 382 -9.68 -36.30 5.51
CA ASP A 382 -11.06 -36.43 5.04
C ASP A 382 -11.10 -36.21 3.52
N LEU A 383 -12.23 -36.52 2.87
CA LEU A 383 -12.42 -36.18 1.47
C LEU A 383 -13.27 -34.92 1.36
N ALA A 384 -12.80 -33.98 0.56
CA ALA A 384 -13.52 -32.77 0.18
C ALA A 384 -14.01 -32.90 -1.27
N VAL A 385 -15.29 -32.71 -1.49
CA VAL A 385 -15.92 -32.84 -2.82
C VAL A 385 -16.53 -31.52 -3.23
N LYS A 386 -16.20 -31.05 -4.44
CA LYS A 386 -16.78 -29.83 -5.05
C LYS A 386 -16.97 -30.03 -6.56
N GLN A 387 -17.66 -29.12 -7.22
CA GLN A 387 -17.60 -28.99 -8.68
C GLN A 387 -16.50 -27.99 -9.06
N SER A 388 -15.89 -28.22 -10.23
CA SER A 388 -14.88 -27.31 -10.78
C SER A 388 -15.44 -25.89 -10.88
N GLY A 389 -14.64 -24.92 -10.43
CA GLY A 389 -15.00 -23.51 -10.39
C GLY A 389 -15.96 -23.10 -9.28
N ASP A 390 -16.48 -24.03 -8.46
CA ASP A 390 -17.32 -23.66 -7.32
C ASP A 390 -16.54 -22.82 -6.31
N PHE A 391 -17.10 -21.70 -5.90
CA PHE A 391 -16.56 -20.78 -4.90
C PHE A 391 -17.69 -20.32 -3.97
N LEU A 392 -17.46 -20.37 -2.66
CA LEU A 392 -18.47 -19.97 -1.69
C LEU A 392 -18.25 -18.50 -1.31
N LEU A 393 -19.23 -17.65 -1.59
CA LEU A 393 -19.36 -16.37 -0.94
C LEU A 393 -19.86 -16.61 0.49
N TYR A 394 -19.20 -15.98 1.45
CA TYR A 394 -19.43 -16.26 2.86
C TYR A 394 -19.33 -15.00 3.71
N PHE A 395 -20.27 -14.85 4.63
CA PHE A 395 -20.22 -13.83 5.67
C PHE A 395 -20.83 -14.40 6.94
N ASP A 396 -20.20 -14.12 8.07
CA ASP A 396 -20.69 -14.47 9.40
C ASP A 396 -20.26 -13.42 10.41
N SER A 397 -21.18 -13.00 11.27
CA SER A 397 -20.88 -12.09 12.38
C SER A 397 -21.88 -12.28 13.51
N ASP A 398 -21.50 -11.85 14.72
CA ASP A 398 -22.39 -11.88 15.89
C ASP A 398 -23.66 -11.03 15.72
N CYS A 399 -23.67 -10.15 14.73
CA CYS A 399 -24.74 -9.17 14.48
C CYS A 399 -25.75 -9.62 13.42
N THR A 400 -25.49 -10.68 12.65
CA THR A 400 -26.37 -11.16 11.59
C THR A 400 -26.26 -12.68 11.45
N ASN A 401 -27.23 -13.27 10.72
CA ASN A 401 -27.14 -14.68 10.38
C ASN A 401 -26.04 -14.93 9.35
N GLU A 402 -25.50 -16.15 9.39
CA GLU A 402 -24.55 -16.62 8.39
C GLU A 402 -25.14 -16.54 6.97
N VAL A 403 -24.40 -15.93 6.05
CA VAL A 403 -24.79 -15.82 4.63
C VAL A 403 -23.86 -16.70 3.80
N ARG A 404 -24.47 -17.58 2.98
CA ARG A 404 -23.75 -18.52 2.10
C ARG A 404 -24.36 -18.48 0.70
N GLU A 405 -23.54 -18.26 -0.30
CA GLU A 405 -23.92 -18.30 -1.70
C GLU A 405 -22.84 -19.01 -2.52
N LEU A 406 -23.21 -20.11 -3.19
CA LEU A 406 -22.29 -20.84 -4.04
C LEU A 406 -22.35 -20.28 -5.47
N VAL A 407 -21.21 -19.82 -5.97
CA VAL A 407 -21.06 -19.19 -7.28
C VAL A 407 -19.94 -19.85 -8.08
N LYS A 408 -19.86 -19.55 -9.37
CA LYS A 408 -18.67 -19.89 -10.17
C LYS A 408 -17.63 -18.76 -10.07
N ALA A 409 -16.43 -19.07 -9.60
CA ALA A 409 -15.34 -18.09 -9.46
C ALA A 409 -15.05 -17.39 -10.80
N ARG A 410 -15.10 -18.11 -11.91
CA ARG A 410 -14.93 -17.57 -13.25
C ARG A 410 -15.93 -16.46 -13.59
N SER A 411 -17.16 -16.55 -13.12
CA SER A 411 -18.19 -15.51 -13.33
C SER A 411 -17.81 -14.19 -12.64
N ILE A 412 -17.24 -14.25 -11.43
CA ILE A 412 -16.74 -13.06 -10.72
C ILE A 412 -15.53 -12.50 -11.46
N TRP A 413 -14.60 -13.36 -11.87
CA TRP A 413 -13.41 -12.98 -12.60
C TRP A 413 -13.72 -12.27 -13.92
N ASP A 414 -14.63 -12.80 -14.72
CA ASP A 414 -15.03 -12.20 -15.99
C ASP A 414 -15.70 -10.83 -15.79
N GLN A 415 -16.51 -10.67 -14.73
CA GLN A 415 -17.11 -9.38 -14.37
C GLN A 415 -16.03 -8.37 -13.91
N PHE A 416 -15.02 -8.83 -13.18
CA PHE A 416 -13.87 -8.02 -12.79
C PHE A 416 -13.10 -7.54 -14.03
N ILE A 417 -12.72 -8.45 -14.93
CA ILE A 417 -12.01 -8.13 -16.17
C ILE A 417 -12.80 -7.12 -17.01
N GLU A 418 -14.11 -7.34 -17.19
CA GLU A 418 -14.95 -6.39 -17.92
C GLU A 418 -15.00 -5.00 -17.28
N GLY A 419 -15.09 -4.95 -15.93
CA GLY A 419 -15.10 -3.69 -15.17
C GLY A 419 -13.76 -2.96 -15.32
N ASN A 420 -12.68 -3.64 -15.02
CA ASN A 420 -11.33 -3.09 -15.08
C ASN A 420 -10.98 -2.59 -16.50
N TYR A 421 -11.30 -3.34 -17.53
CA TYR A 421 -11.09 -2.93 -18.93
C TYR A 421 -11.80 -1.61 -19.29
N LYS A 422 -13.02 -1.39 -18.76
CA LYS A 422 -13.85 -0.22 -19.07
C LYS A 422 -13.49 1.03 -18.26
N THR A 423 -13.10 0.86 -17.02
CA THR A 423 -12.96 1.97 -16.05
C THR A 423 -11.59 2.02 -15.36
N ALA A 424 -10.68 1.10 -15.67
CA ALA A 424 -9.43 0.85 -14.94
C ALA A 424 -9.62 0.50 -13.45
N GLU A 425 -10.85 0.16 -13.05
CA GLU A 425 -11.22 -0.22 -11.68
C GLU A 425 -12.27 -1.35 -11.68
N PRO A 426 -12.35 -2.16 -10.62
CA PRO A 426 -11.51 -2.16 -9.42
C PRO A 426 -10.08 -2.61 -9.69
N GLY A 427 -9.16 -2.24 -8.79
CA GLY A 427 -7.81 -2.84 -8.71
C GLY A 427 -7.86 -4.26 -8.15
N LEU A 428 -6.74 -4.97 -8.22
CA LEU A 428 -6.59 -6.34 -7.73
C LEU A 428 -5.45 -6.40 -6.70
N ILE A 429 -5.72 -7.04 -5.55
CA ILE A 429 -4.75 -7.25 -4.48
C ILE A 429 -4.65 -8.74 -4.20
N PHE A 430 -3.50 -9.36 -4.42
CA PHE A 430 -3.23 -10.76 -4.09
C PHE A 430 -3.02 -10.90 -2.59
N TRP A 431 -4.14 -11.01 -1.85
CA TRP A 431 -4.15 -10.87 -0.40
C TRP A 431 -3.42 -11.99 0.33
N THR A 432 -3.50 -13.22 -0.14
CA THR A 432 -2.77 -14.36 0.45
C THR A 432 -1.27 -14.12 0.40
N THR A 433 -0.73 -13.76 -0.78
CA THR A 433 0.69 -13.45 -0.96
C THR A 433 1.12 -12.26 -0.12
N MET A 434 0.35 -11.16 -0.17
CA MET A 434 0.64 -9.97 0.59
C MET A 434 0.66 -10.22 2.10
N SER A 435 -0.29 -10.99 2.61
CA SER A 435 -0.37 -11.36 4.04
C SER A 435 0.78 -12.27 4.45
N LYS A 436 1.12 -13.25 3.60
CA LYS A 436 2.21 -14.20 3.86
C LYS A 436 3.57 -13.51 3.99
N TYR A 437 3.85 -12.53 3.13
CA TYR A 437 5.14 -11.83 3.07
C TYR A 437 5.18 -10.51 3.87
N SER A 438 4.13 -10.16 4.61
CA SER A 438 4.10 -8.95 5.44
C SER A 438 4.68 -9.21 6.84
N PRO A 439 5.85 -8.65 7.19
CA PRO A 439 6.49 -8.94 8.49
C PRO A 439 5.65 -8.51 9.70
N SER A 440 4.81 -7.46 9.57
CA SER A 440 3.99 -6.98 10.67
C SER A 440 2.91 -7.98 11.12
N ASN A 441 2.50 -8.90 10.22
CA ASN A 441 1.55 -9.96 10.57
C ASN A 441 2.11 -10.93 11.63
N TYR A 442 3.43 -11.09 11.64
CA TYR A 442 4.12 -12.03 12.54
C TYR A 442 4.39 -11.44 13.93
N VAL A 443 4.26 -10.13 14.10
CA VAL A 443 4.46 -9.41 15.36
C VAL A 443 3.16 -8.77 15.89
N ASP A 444 2.05 -9.45 15.70
CA ASP A 444 0.71 -9.10 16.18
C ASP A 444 0.18 -7.75 15.66
N ARG A 445 0.64 -7.32 14.47
CA ARG A 445 0.15 -6.15 13.74
C ARG A 445 -0.30 -6.53 12.32
N PRO A 446 -1.44 -7.27 12.20
CA PRO A 446 -1.91 -7.76 10.92
C PRO A 446 -2.34 -6.60 10.02
N ILE A 447 -1.98 -6.70 8.74
CA ILE A 447 -2.43 -5.76 7.71
C ILE A 447 -3.93 -5.90 7.48
N ILE A 448 -4.60 -4.78 7.18
CA ILE A 448 -6.05 -4.69 6.96
C ILE A 448 -6.38 -4.48 5.48
N CYS A 449 -5.76 -3.48 4.88
CA CYS A 449 -5.87 -3.16 3.46
C CYS A 449 -4.65 -2.34 3.03
N THR A 450 -4.69 -1.75 1.86
CA THR A 450 -3.63 -0.88 1.36
C THR A 450 -4.00 0.60 1.46
N ASN A 451 -3.00 1.47 1.31
CA ASN A 451 -3.17 2.89 1.06
C ASN A 451 -3.84 3.17 -0.31
N PRO A 452 -4.18 4.44 -0.63
CA PRO A 452 -4.89 4.78 -1.87
C PRO A 452 -4.23 4.36 -3.19
N CYS A 453 -2.90 4.23 -3.23
CA CYS A 453 -2.15 3.84 -4.43
C CYS A 453 -1.85 2.33 -4.49
N GLY A 454 -2.12 1.59 -3.41
CA GLY A 454 -1.98 0.14 -3.36
C GLY A 454 -0.58 -0.41 -3.03
N GLU A 455 0.43 0.46 -2.88
CA GLU A 455 1.82 0.04 -2.70
C GLU A 455 2.20 -0.34 -1.27
N VAL A 456 1.40 0.07 -0.26
CA VAL A 456 1.70 -0.21 1.16
C VAL A 456 0.53 -0.88 1.84
N PRO A 457 0.64 -2.17 2.19
CA PRO A 457 -0.30 -2.80 3.11
C PRO A 457 -0.03 -2.33 4.54
N LEU A 458 -1.08 -1.96 5.26
CA LEU A 458 -0.99 -1.38 6.59
C LEU A 458 -1.96 -2.04 7.58
N GLU A 459 -1.54 -2.05 8.83
CA GLU A 459 -2.34 -2.36 10.01
C GLU A 459 -3.29 -1.22 10.38
N ASP A 460 -4.22 -1.44 11.33
CA ASP A 460 -5.11 -0.38 11.83
C ASP A 460 -4.31 0.76 12.48
N GLY A 461 -4.54 1.97 12.01
CA GLY A 461 -3.77 3.15 12.40
C GLY A 461 -2.38 3.21 11.77
N GLY A 462 -1.99 2.21 10.99
CA GLY A 462 -0.69 2.16 10.33
C GLY A 462 -0.42 3.40 9.48
N ALA A 463 0.83 3.83 9.49
CA ALA A 463 1.31 5.00 8.75
C ALA A 463 2.60 4.65 8.00
N CYS A 464 2.79 5.24 6.81
CA CYS A 464 4.01 5.04 6.03
C CYS A 464 4.58 6.37 5.53
N ASN A 465 5.87 6.58 5.78
CA ASN A 465 6.64 7.69 5.25
C ASN A 465 7.43 7.22 4.04
N LEU A 466 7.28 7.92 2.91
CA LEU A 466 7.86 7.51 1.64
C LEU A 466 9.19 8.21 1.36
N GLY A 467 10.09 7.50 0.68
CA GLY A 467 11.30 8.01 0.07
C GLY A 467 11.75 7.09 -1.05
N SER A 468 12.37 7.62 -2.10
CA SER A 468 12.77 6.84 -3.27
C SER A 468 14.22 7.14 -3.64
N LEU A 469 15.01 6.08 -3.80
CA LEU A 469 16.33 6.16 -4.42
C LEU A 469 16.16 6.43 -5.91
N ASN A 470 16.96 7.30 -6.46
CA ASN A 470 16.98 7.59 -7.89
C ASN A 470 18.09 6.79 -8.57
N LEU A 471 17.73 5.65 -9.16
CA LEU A 471 18.69 4.70 -9.71
C LEU A 471 19.54 5.28 -10.83
N SER A 472 19.06 6.30 -11.54
CA SER A 472 19.83 6.97 -12.60
C SER A 472 21.10 7.66 -12.09
N ARG A 473 21.19 7.95 -10.77
CA ARG A 473 22.33 8.63 -10.14
C ARG A 473 23.43 7.70 -9.66
N PHE A 474 23.27 6.40 -9.85
CA PHE A 474 24.26 5.39 -9.43
C PHE A 474 24.96 4.73 -10.62
N VAL A 475 24.81 5.26 -11.83
CA VAL A 475 25.54 4.79 -13.01
C VAL A 475 26.78 5.66 -13.21
N GLU A 476 27.93 5.04 -13.27
CA GLU A 476 29.20 5.62 -13.68
C GLU A 476 29.39 5.43 -15.17
N ASN A 477 29.96 6.43 -15.85
CA ASN A 477 30.21 6.43 -17.29
C ASN A 477 28.94 6.11 -18.13
N GLY A 478 27.78 6.62 -17.70
CA GLY A 478 26.51 6.34 -18.37
C GLY A 478 26.56 6.68 -19.86
N TYR A 479 25.96 5.83 -20.69
CA TYR A 479 25.98 5.86 -22.16
C TYR A 479 27.32 5.52 -22.83
N GLU A 480 28.34 5.13 -22.07
CA GLU A 480 29.63 4.67 -22.59
C GLU A 480 29.74 3.14 -22.52
N GLU A 481 30.71 2.55 -23.26
CA GLU A 481 30.90 1.08 -23.28
C GLU A 481 31.28 0.50 -21.90
N ASN A 482 31.88 1.30 -21.04
CA ASN A 482 32.28 0.93 -19.68
C ASN A 482 31.27 1.39 -18.61
N ALA A 483 30.05 1.68 -18.99
CA ALA A 483 29.01 2.05 -18.03
C ALA A 483 28.78 0.96 -16.98
N SER A 484 28.71 1.33 -15.72
CA SER A 484 28.56 0.39 -14.60
C SER A 484 27.82 1.02 -13.42
N ILE A 485 27.26 0.18 -12.55
CA ILE A 485 26.60 0.63 -11.31
C ILE A 485 27.67 0.81 -10.21
N ASN A 486 27.64 1.95 -9.53
CA ASN A 486 28.39 2.19 -8.31
C ASN A 486 27.63 1.56 -7.12
N TRP A 487 27.92 0.30 -6.83
CA TRP A 487 27.26 -0.48 -5.79
C TRP A 487 27.52 0.07 -4.39
N ASP A 488 28.74 0.54 -4.11
CA ASP A 488 29.10 1.09 -2.80
C ASP A 488 28.29 2.35 -2.48
N GLN A 489 28.18 3.26 -3.46
CA GLN A 489 27.36 4.46 -3.30
C GLN A 489 25.88 4.12 -3.18
N LEU A 490 25.39 3.12 -3.91
CA LEU A 490 23.99 2.66 -3.82
C LEU A 490 23.69 2.11 -2.42
N ALA A 491 24.58 1.31 -1.83
CA ALA A 491 24.45 0.82 -0.47
C ALA A 491 24.49 1.97 0.56
N GLU A 492 25.45 2.88 0.46
CA GLU A 492 25.57 4.01 1.38
C GLU A 492 24.32 4.89 1.35
N SER A 493 23.84 5.25 0.15
CA SER A 493 22.64 6.06 -0.01
C SER A 493 21.39 5.35 0.53
N SER A 494 21.29 4.02 0.35
CA SER A 494 20.20 3.20 0.91
C SER A 494 20.19 3.25 2.44
N MET A 495 21.34 3.13 3.07
CA MET A 495 21.50 3.24 4.52
C MET A 495 21.18 4.65 5.04
N ILE A 496 21.63 5.70 4.32
CA ILE A 496 21.35 7.09 4.68
C ILE A 496 19.84 7.38 4.58
N LEU A 497 19.17 6.93 3.51
CA LEU A 497 17.74 7.11 3.35
C LEU A 497 16.94 6.35 4.42
N THR A 498 17.37 5.14 4.80
CA THR A 498 16.74 4.39 5.90
C THR A 498 16.78 5.20 7.20
N ARG A 499 17.94 5.76 7.56
CA ARG A 499 18.08 6.62 8.74
C ARG A 499 17.27 7.92 8.63
N PHE A 500 17.27 8.54 7.46
CA PHE A 500 16.46 9.74 7.19
C PHE A 500 14.98 9.47 7.46
N LEU A 501 14.44 8.38 6.90
CA LEU A 501 13.05 8.00 7.07
C LEU A 501 12.72 7.56 8.51
N ASP A 502 13.63 6.89 9.23
CA ASP A 502 13.45 6.58 10.65
C ASP A 502 13.31 7.87 11.49
N ASN A 503 14.11 8.89 11.19
CA ASN A 503 13.95 10.20 11.83
C ASN A 503 12.62 10.88 11.43
N VAL A 504 12.17 10.73 10.18
CA VAL A 504 10.85 11.21 9.75
C VAL A 504 9.73 10.56 10.55
N VAL A 505 9.79 9.24 10.80
CA VAL A 505 8.83 8.54 11.68
C VAL A 505 8.77 9.18 13.06
N SER A 506 9.93 9.42 13.66
CA SER A 506 10.00 10.02 15.00
C SER A 506 9.47 11.47 15.04
N TRP A 507 9.68 12.26 14.00
CA TRP A 507 9.06 13.58 13.89
C TRP A 507 7.56 13.50 13.70
N ASN A 508 7.10 12.55 12.88
CA ASN A 508 5.69 12.44 12.53
C ASN A 508 4.80 11.97 13.69
N GLU A 509 5.36 11.37 14.75
CA GLU A 509 4.62 10.97 15.94
C GLU A 509 3.77 12.11 16.50
N SER A 510 4.32 13.32 16.62
CA SER A 510 3.58 14.50 17.09
C SER A 510 2.69 15.16 16.02
N LEU A 511 2.84 14.79 14.76
CA LEU A 511 2.15 15.38 13.61
C LEU A 511 1.05 14.47 13.03
N ASN A 512 0.85 13.28 13.57
CA ASN A 512 -0.26 12.40 13.20
C ASN A 512 -1.60 12.91 13.73
N ALA A 513 -2.65 12.76 12.93
CA ALA A 513 -3.97 13.33 13.21
C ALA A 513 -4.73 12.63 14.35
N LEU A 514 -4.46 11.31 14.54
CA LEU A 514 -5.17 10.42 15.46
C LEU A 514 -4.19 9.73 16.40
N ASP A 515 -4.60 9.48 17.64
CA ASP A 515 -3.75 8.82 18.64
C ASP A 515 -3.39 7.39 18.26
N LYS A 516 -4.32 6.64 17.65
CA LYS A 516 -4.01 5.29 17.14
C LYS A 516 -2.92 5.30 16.06
N GLN A 517 -2.87 6.36 15.24
CA GLN A 517 -1.80 6.51 14.23
C GLN A 517 -0.44 6.80 14.88
N LYS A 518 -0.42 7.54 15.99
CA LYS A 518 0.80 7.77 16.76
C LYS A 518 1.32 6.47 17.36
N VAL A 519 0.42 5.68 17.97
CA VAL A 519 0.77 4.39 18.57
C VAL A 519 1.29 3.42 17.51
N ALA A 520 0.53 3.18 16.44
CA ALA A 520 0.95 2.26 15.37
C ALA A 520 2.29 2.66 14.75
N ALA A 521 2.47 3.97 14.46
CA ALA A 521 3.72 4.48 13.90
C ALA A 521 4.92 4.31 14.85
N SER A 522 4.74 4.52 16.16
CA SER A 522 5.81 4.34 17.15
C SER A 522 6.19 2.88 17.37
N GLU A 523 5.22 1.98 17.26
CA GLU A 523 5.41 0.53 17.45
C GLU A 523 6.05 -0.13 16.23
N THR A 524 5.48 0.03 15.02
CA THR A 524 5.98 -0.63 13.82
C THR A 524 7.17 0.11 13.21
N ARG A 525 7.24 1.42 13.37
CA ARG A 525 8.24 2.31 12.75
C ARG A 525 8.43 2.03 11.26
N ARG A 526 7.32 1.76 10.58
CA ARG A 526 7.28 1.36 9.16
C ARG A 526 7.83 2.45 8.27
N LEU A 527 8.66 2.06 7.31
CA LEU A 527 9.18 2.91 6.23
C LEU A 527 8.55 2.50 4.90
N GLY A 528 8.59 3.41 3.93
CA GLY A 528 8.23 3.18 2.54
C GLY A 528 9.38 3.60 1.64
N LEU A 529 10.49 2.88 1.72
CA LEU A 529 11.66 3.10 0.90
C LEU A 529 11.51 2.34 -0.42
N GLY A 530 11.59 3.04 -1.53
CA GLY A 530 11.50 2.48 -2.86
C GLY A 530 12.53 3.05 -3.82
N VAL A 531 12.26 2.87 -5.11
CA VAL A 531 13.14 3.31 -6.19
C VAL A 531 12.37 4.07 -7.26
N MET A 532 13.07 4.88 -8.04
CA MET A 532 12.65 5.49 -9.30
C MET A 532 13.85 5.57 -10.25
N GLY A 533 13.66 6.01 -11.50
CA GLY A 533 14.75 6.12 -12.47
C GLY A 533 15.25 4.78 -13.02
N VAL A 534 14.44 3.72 -12.94
CA VAL A 534 14.79 2.39 -13.47
C VAL A 534 15.10 2.45 -14.96
N ALA A 535 14.20 3.05 -15.74
CA ALA A 535 14.40 3.15 -17.20
C ALA A 535 15.63 4.00 -17.55
N ASP A 536 15.85 5.10 -16.81
CA ASP A 536 17.03 5.95 -17.02
C ASP A 536 18.34 5.22 -16.70
N MET A 537 18.36 4.44 -15.62
CA MET A 537 19.51 3.58 -15.28
C MET A 537 19.78 2.56 -16.39
N LEU A 538 18.74 1.85 -16.85
CA LEU A 538 18.87 0.84 -17.92
C LEU A 538 19.34 1.46 -19.23
N ASN A 539 18.80 2.64 -19.60
CA ASN A 539 19.23 3.37 -20.79
C ASN A 539 20.72 3.77 -20.70
N GLN A 540 21.17 4.28 -19.55
CA GLN A 540 22.57 4.62 -19.33
C GLN A 540 23.52 3.40 -19.43
N LEU A 541 23.02 2.20 -19.08
CA LEU A 541 23.75 0.93 -19.17
C LEU A 541 23.61 0.24 -20.54
N GLY A 542 22.84 0.80 -21.47
CA GLY A 542 22.58 0.20 -22.78
C GLY A 542 21.74 -1.07 -22.74
N ILE A 543 20.89 -1.24 -21.71
CA ILE A 543 20.04 -2.43 -21.49
C ILE A 543 18.59 -2.13 -21.89
N GLY A 544 18.00 -2.96 -22.76
CA GLY A 544 16.59 -2.83 -23.13
C GLY A 544 15.65 -3.10 -21.95
N TYR A 545 14.67 -2.21 -21.73
CA TYR A 545 13.76 -2.26 -20.58
C TYR A 545 12.96 -3.57 -20.47
N ASP A 546 12.55 -4.15 -21.59
CA ASP A 546 11.76 -5.39 -21.69
C ASP A 546 12.60 -6.67 -21.84
N SER A 547 13.92 -6.57 -21.62
CA SER A 547 14.85 -7.68 -21.78
C SER A 547 14.98 -8.53 -20.51
N GLU A 548 15.35 -9.81 -20.65
CA GLU A 548 15.71 -10.67 -19.53
C GLU A 548 16.91 -10.12 -18.72
N ALA A 549 17.83 -9.44 -19.42
CA ALA A 549 18.96 -8.77 -18.76
C ALA A 549 18.49 -7.67 -17.81
N ALA A 550 17.45 -6.90 -18.18
CA ALA A 550 16.87 -5.88 -17.32
C ALA A 550 16.23 -6.50 -16.07
N VAL A 551 15.46 -7.58 -16.24
CA VAL A 551 14.83 -8.30 -15.12
C VAL A 551 15.88 -8.84 -14.16
N THR A 552 16.91 -9.53 -14.68
CA THR A 552 18.01 -10.08 -13.87
C THR A 552 18.78 -8.99 -13.12
N LEU A 553 19.04 -7.85 -13.78
CA LEU A 553 19.72 -6.72 -13.16
C LEU A 553 18.86 -6.10 -12.05
N MET A 554 17.55 -5.92 -12.30
CA MET A 554 16.66 -5.34 -11.30
C MET A 554 16.47 -6.24 -10.07
N ASP A 555 16.42 -7.55 -10.25
CA ASP A 555 16.42 -8.51 -9.16
C ASP A 555 17.66 -8.31 -8.25
N LYS A 556 18.84 -8.26 -8.86
CA LYS A 556 20.10 -7.99 -8.15
C LYS A 556 20.12 -6.62 -7.46
N VAL A 557 19.65 -5.56 -8.14
CA VAL A 557 19.60 -4.20 -7.58
C VAL A 557 18.68 -4.15 -6.36
N MET A 558 17.49 -4.76 -6.47
CA MET A 558 16.53 -4.74 -5.37
C MET A 558 16.97 -5.61 -4.19
N ASP A 559 17.57 -6.77 -4.44
CA ASP A 559 18.19 -7.59 -3.39
C ASP A 559 19.27 -6.80 -2.63
N TYR A 560 20.15 -6.13 -3.35
CA TYR A 560 21.23 -5.33 -2.77
C TYR A 560 20.71 -4.17 -1.91
N ILE A 561 19.75 -3.38 -2.42
CA ILE A 561 19.12 -2.28 -1.69
C ILE A 561 18.40 -2.80 -0.45
N THR A 562 17.62 -3.87 -0.59
CA THR A 562 16.83 -4.45 0.51
C THR A 562 17.74 -4.89 1.66
N ASN A 563 18.81 -5.64 1.35
CA ASN A 563 19.77 -6.05 2.35
C ASN A 563 20.45 -4.87 3.03
N ALA A 564 20.88 -3.85 2.28
CA ALA A 564 21.50 -2.64 2.84
C ALA A 564 20.54 -1.89 3.79
N CYS A 565 19.27 -1.77 3.43
CA CYS A 565 18.26 -1.12 4.26
C CYS A 565 17.97 -1.88 5.56
N TYR A 566 17.86 -3.20 5.51
CA TYR A 566 17.63 -4.03 6.70
C TYR A 566 18.85 -4.05 7.62
N GLN A 567 20.07 -4.10 7.10
CA GLN A 567 21.31 -3.95 7.88
C GLN A 567 21.38 -2.56 8.55
N ALA A 568 21.00 -1.49 7.83
CA ALA A 568 20.91 -0.15 8.41
C ALA A 568 19.91 -0.09 9.55
N SER A 569 18.73 -0.71 9.40
CA SER A 569 17.69 -0.78 10.45
C SER A 569 18.16 -1.58 11.67
N ALA A 570 18.89 -2.68 11.49
CA ALA A 570 19.51 -3.43 12.58
C ALA A 570 20.57 -2.58 13.31
N SER A 571 21.39 -1.83 12.58
CA SER A 571 22.35 -0.90 13.19
C SER A 571 21.68 0.27 13.92
N LEU A 572 20.54 0.75 13.42
CA LEU A 572 19.71 1.75 14.11
C LEU A 572 19.07 1.18 15.37
N ALA A 573 18.70 -0.11 15.40
CA ALA A 573 18.19 -0.77 16.59
C ALA A 573 19.25 -0.81 17.71
N GLU A 574 20.49 -1.10 17.36
CA GLU A 574 21.62 -1.06 18.30
C GLU A 574 21.88 0.37 18.84
N GLU A 575 21.76 1.40 17.98
CA GLU A 575 22.04 2.79 18.36
C GLU A 575 20.88 3.48 19.09
N LYS A 576 19.63 3.23 18.66
CA LYS A 576 18.44 3.97 19.10
C LYS A 576 17.36 3.11 19.76
N GLY A 577 17.63 1.81 19.91
CA GLY A 577 16.68 0.81 20.41
C GLY A 577 15.85 0.16 19.28
N ALA A 578 15.52 -1.12 19.45
CA ALA A 578 14.65 -1.86 18.54
C ALA A 578 13.21 -1.34 18.58
N SER A 579 12.41 -1.72 17.58
CA SER A 579 10.96 -1.51 17.59
C SER A 579 10.34 -2.14 18.84
N PRO A 580 9.39 -1.46 19.53
CA PRO A 580 8.75 -1.98 20.73
C PRO A 580 8.04 -3.32 20.57
N ILE A 581 7.60 -3.64 19.37
CA ILE A 581 6.88 -4.88 19.05
C ILE A 581 7.78 -5.94 18.40
N TYR A 582 9.07 -5.69 18.25
CA TYR A 582 9.98 -6.67 17.68
C TYR A 582 10.12 -7.88 18.62
N ASP A 583 9.74 -9.04 18.13
CA ASP A 583 9.94 -10.35 18.75
C ASP A 583 10.72 -11.22 17.76
N GLU A 584 11.96 -11.57 18.10
CA GLU A 584 12.87 -12.29 17.20
C GLU A 584 12.26 -13.60 16.68
N LYS A 585 11.67 -14.41 17.60
CA LYS A 585 11.14 -15.72 17.23
C LYS A 585 10.00 -15.60 16.24
N LYS A 586 9.05 -14.71 16.52
CA LYS A 586 7.90 -14.46 15.65
C LYS A 586 8.32 -13.83 14.33
N TYR A 587 9.22 -12.84 14.37
CA TYR A 587 9.66 -12.12 13.20
C TYR A 587 10.42 -13.00 12.20
N MET A 588 11.26 -13.92 12.70
CA MET A 588 12.00 -14.88 11.89
C MET A 588 11.14 -16.00 11.27
N GLU A 589 9.85 -16.10 11.63
CA GLU A 589 8.90 -16.98 10.94
C GLU A 589 8.41 -16.40 9.62
N CYS A 590 8.61 -15.09 9.38
CA CYS A 590 8.16 -14.43 8.17
C CYS A 590 8.97 -14.90 6.94
N PRO A 591 8.31 -15.45 5.89
CA PRO A 591 8.99 -15.91 4.68
C PRO A 591 9.78 -14.80 3.97
N PHE A 592 9.31 -13.56 4.02
CA PHE A 592 10.10 -12.45 3.46
C PHE A 592 11.49 -12.35 4.10
N ILE A 593 11.59 -12.54 5.41
CA ILE A 593 12.87 -12.46 6.13
C ILE A 593 13.77 -13.65 5.80
N THR A 594 13.20 -14.85 5.77
CA THR A 594 13.98 -16.09 5.61
C THR A 594 14.28 -16.44 4.15
N GLU A 595 13.43 -16.03 3.22
CA GLU A 595 13.56 -16.36 1.79
C GLU A 595 14.21 -15.22 0.98
N SER A 596 14.04 -13.94 1.39
CA SER A 596 14.46 -12.77 0.59
C SER A 596 15.67 -12.03 1.15
N LEU A 597 16.06 -12.23 2.41
CA LEU A 597 17.22 -11.57 2.99
C LEU A 597 18.43 -12.50 3.05
N SER A 598 19.63 -11.97 2.81
CA SER A 598 20.88 -12.70 2.93
C SER A 598 21.12 -13.21 4.37
N GLU A 599 21.87 -14.30 4.52
CA GLU A 599 22.22 -14.87 5.82
C GLU A 599 22.89 -13.84 6.75
N ASN A 600 23.76 -13.00 6.20
CA ASN A 600 24.43 -11.93 6.97
C ASN A 600 23.42 -10.91 7.51
N THR A 601 22.41 -10.55 6.71
CA THR A 601 21.37 -9.63 7.13
C THR A 601 20.46 -10.25 8.19
N GLN A 602 20.09 -11.52 8.01
CA GLN A 602 19.32 -12.27 9.00
C GLN A 602 20.07 -12.39 10.33
N LEU A 603 21.38 -12.63 10.29
CA LEU A 603 22.23 -12.69 11.48
C LEU A 603 22.28 -11.32 12.20
N ALA A 604 22.47 -10.23 11.44
CA ALA A 604 22.47 -8.88 12.00
C ALA A 604 21.13 -8.54 12.70
N ILE A 605 20.01 -8.95 12.12
CA ILE A 605 18.68 -8.78 12.72
C ILE A 605 18.53 -9.58 14.02
N LYS A 606 19.02 -10.82 14.06
CA LYS A 606 18.99 -11.65 15.28
C LYS A 606 19.86 -11.08 16.40
N GLU A 607 21.06 -10.61 16.07
CA GLU A 607 22.01 -10.11 17.08
C GLU A 607 21.64 -8.72 17.63
N LYS A 608 21.16 -7.81 16.77
CA LYS A 608 20.94 -6.39 17.09
C LYS A 608 19.49 -6.01 17.29
N GLY A 609 18.57 -6.89 16.89
CA GLY A 609 17.17 -6.55 16.74
C GLY A 609 16.89 -5.73 15.49
N LEU A 610 15.66 -5.26 15.34
CA LEU A 610 15.25 -4.45 14.19
C LEU A 610 14.49 -3.21 14.65
N ARG A 611 14.84 -2.04 14.09
CA ARG A 611 14.18 -0.79 14.45
C ARG A 611 12.91 -0.54 13.64
N ASN A 612 12.86 -0.97 12.40
CA ASN A 612 11.76 -0.72 11.46
C ASN A 612 11.19 -2.06 10.99
N ILE A 613 9.97 -2.40 11.39
CA ILE A 613 9.36 -3.72 11.14
C ILE A 613 9.18 -4.03 9.65
N ALA A 614 8.88 -3.03 8.84
CA ALA A 614 8.84 -3.14 7.39
C ALA A 614 9.45 -1.88 6.75
N ILE A 615 10.21 -2.06 5.67
CA ILE A 615 11.02 -0.98 5.10
C ILE A 615 10.67 -0.70 3.64
N MET A 616 10.55 -1.73 2.81
CA MET A 616 10.45 -1.58 1.36
C MET A 616 9.03 -1.27 0.88
N SER A 617 8.93 -0.37 -0.11
CA SER A 617 7.67 -0.06 -0.81
C SER A 617 7.97 0.66 -2.13
N ILE A 618 7.39 0.20 -3.23
CA ILE A 618 7.54 0.85 -4.55
C ILE A 618 6.39 1.82 -4.75
N ALA A 619 6.62 3.08 -4.34
CA ALA A 619 5.63 4.15 -4.48
C ALA A 619 5.50 4.64 -5.95
N PRO A 620 4.36 5.24 -6.34
CA PRO A 620 4.14 5.74 -7.71
C PRO A 620 5.07 6.85 -8.17
N THR A 621 5.65 7.62 -7.25
CA THR A 621 6.58 8.76 -7.51
C THR A 621 6.08 9.84 -8.46
N GLY A 622 4.79 9.90 -8.78
CA GLY A 622 4.18 10.68 -9.86
C GLY A 622 4.44 12.20 -9.85
N SER A 623 4.77 12.81 -8.70
CA SER A 623 5.18 14.22 -8.63
C SER A 623 6.68 14.39 -8.45
N ILE A 624 7.31 13.50 -7.65
CA ILE A 624 8.74 13.64 -7.32
C ILE A 624 9.65 13.24 -8.47
N SER A 625 9.21 12.34 -9.35
CA SER A 625 9.95 11.98 -10.55
C SER A 625 10.10 13.14 -11.55
N ASN A 626 9.22 14.14 -11.49
CA ASN A 626 9.30 15.31 -12.35
C ASN A 626 10.15 16.47 -11.78
N ILE A 627 10.79 16.27 -10.64
CA ILE A 627 11.58 17.31 -9.96
C ILE A 627 12.98 16.82 -9.55
N VAL A 628 13.29 15.55 -9.81
CA VAL A 628 14.57 14.94 -9.42
C VAL A 628 15.59 15.10 -10.52
N LEU A 629 16.83 15.37 -10.11
CA LEU A 629 17.98 15.39 -11.01
C LEU A 629 18.22 13.98 -11.58
N SER A 630 18.00 13.81 -12.89
CA SER A 630 18.21 12.53 -13.58
C SER A 630 19.67 12.31 -13.92
N TYR A 631 20.25 13.20 -14.72
CA TYR A 631 21.67 13.15 -15.07
C TYR A 631 22.23 14.54 -15.40
N GLN A 632 23.55 14.64 -15.55
CA GLN A 632 24.27 15.85 -15.91
C GLN A 632 25.04 15.61 -17.19
N LEU A 633 24.96 16.53 -18.13
CA LEU A 633 25.74 16.51 -19.37
C LEU A 633 26.22 17.93 -19.71
N ASN A 634 27.54 18.08 -19.94
CA ASN A 634 28.16 19.37 -20.28
C ASN A 634 27.74 20.50 -19.31
N ASP A 635 27.86 20.26 -17.99
CA ASP A 635 27.47 21.16 -16.91
C ASP A 635 25.99 21.58 -16.89
N LYS A 636 25.12 20.86 -17.60
CA LYS A 636 23.66 21.06 -17.55
C LYS A 636 22.97 19.94 -16.78
N ASN A 637 22.00 20.33 -15.98
CA ASN A 637 21.13 19.40 -15.28
C ASN A 637 19.92 19.02 -16.14
N TYR A 638 19.58 17.74 -16.09
CA TYR A 638 18.39 17.19 -16.71
C TYR A 638 17.50 16.56 -15.62
N ILE A 639 16.27 17.06 -15.57
CA ILE A 639 15.23 16.65 -14.60
C ILE A 639 14.29 15.65 -15.27
#